data_89ef8651d6bdb80eab831265ec7776c3
#
_entry.id   89ef8651d6bdb80eab831265ec7776c3
#
_cell.length_a   1.000
_cell.length_b   1.000
_cell.length_c   1.000
_cell.angle_alpha   90.00
_cell.angle_beta   90.00
_cell.angle_gamma   90.00
#
_symmetry.space_group_name_H-M   'P 1'
#
loop_
_entity.id
_entity.type
_entity.pdbx_description
1 polymer ?
#
loop_
_entity_poly.entity_id
_entity_poly.type
_entity_poly.pdbx_seq_one_letter_code
_entity_poly.pdbx_strand_id
1 'polypeptide(L)'
;MGIKLTKKQRRYLRDNFQQKSDVQLAKHLGVKESYIRKALQQLKLKRTEEDLKELQKIEVRQGKKIEKRAALKAHFSRKTLFILSIIIAVFISLLVFYHFFGRYFLPKESQYIATLHKQLAPLKASELNILFFTLDTTRADHLGCYGYDKIETPNIDKLAQNGIMFQNATSQAPLTLPSHSSIFTGTYPLYHGVRDNGGFYLEPDKTTLAEILKENGWATSAFIGAFVLDSRWGLDQGFDYYYDNFDLAKYKTISLDSVQREGGEVIAPFFKWLDKNYQKKFFSWIHLYDAHTPYDPPEPYKTRYANGMWGLYDGEIAYVDFLIGKVLDNLKEKKIAEKTIIVIVADHGESLGQHRESGHGFFVYDATTLVPLIIQLPSQQLQGKVISDQVEIIDVMPTLLQVLNISVPQDIQGKSLVSLIMGDNTENEQYAYSESLYPRYHYGWSELHSLRNSKYKYIKAPKPELYDIIADPRETTNIYNNNTSIAQEFEQKLKDLMEKSSAKGIEEKGPRKLDEESMQKLMALGYIGGFTSSSKLKKGEKLADPKDKIELFNKIKLAEWKSADEQLDGALEQITQVIEQDPAIMEARQVRGRIFIKQNKLEEAIAEFKEALNVDPDYESAIFSLAEAYKKAKKYDEAIAGFKRLMQMDARDSKPPFNLGDIYLELKDIDKAIPYLQKSIQIDPEHSAMAHNLLGAAYIEKKNLTQAEHEINEALKIRPRIPDAYHNLALICEAKGEFTKAIEQYKKEIELHPAAYPTHFNLALLYRNMGMKDEQIPHLEEAIKYKKDFAKGYLFLAKAYLDLNKNLEQAINLAEEGLTLEPESEYSPLGHYILADIYNRLGRTNEANREFQKGRSLEEKIKKSSQ
;
A
#
# COMPACT_ATOMS: atom_id res chain seq x y z
N MET A 1 20.69 4.34 33.00
CA MET A 1 20.26 3.47 31.86
C MET A 1 18.91 2.88 32.17
N GLY A 2 17.87 3.23 31.39
CA GLY A 2 16.53 2.69 31.54
C GLY A 2 16.47 1.23 31.05
N ILE A 3 15.61 0.43 31.69
CA ILE A 3 15.39 -0.97 31.33
C ILE A 3 14.58 -1.00 30.04
N LYS A 4 15.13 -1.53 28.94
CA LYS A 4 14.39 -1.75 27.70
C LYS A 4 13.53 -3.02 27.83
N LEU A 5 12.22 -2.85 27.99
CA LEU A 5 11.22 -3.92 27.96
C LEU A 5 10.52 -3.92 26.60
N THR A 6 10.31 -5.08 26.01
CA THR A 6 9.45 -5.22 24.84
C THR A 6 7.99 -4.89 25.19
N LYS A 7 7.18 -4.54 24.18
CA LYS A 7 5.75 -4.24 24.36
C LYS A 7 5.00 -5.41 25.02
N LYS A 8 5.32 -6.65 24.62
CA LYS A 8 4.78 -7.91 25.17
C LYS A 8 5.14 -8.10 26.66
N GLN A 9 6.39 -7.84 27.03
CA GLN A 9 6.85 -7.91 28.43
C GLN A 9 6.19 -6.86 29.31
N ARG A 10 5.99 -5.62 28.81
CA ARG A 10 5.28 -4.57 29.56
C ARG A 10 3.82 -4.93 29.80
N ARG A 11 3.13 -5.49 28.79
CA ARG A 11 1.77 -5.96 28.90
C ARG A 11 1.67 -7.09 29.92
N TYR A 12 2.50 -8.13 29.77
CA TYR A 12 2.51 -9.25 30.72
C TYR A 12 2.74 -8.81 32.18
N LEU A 13 3.66 -7.86 32.43
CA LEU A 13 3.88 -7.32 33.79
C LEU A 13 2.64 -6.58 34.30
N ARG A 14 1.98 -5.79 33.48
CA ARG A 14 0.74 -5.08 33.88
C ARG A 14 -0.39 -6.03 34.23
N ASP A 15 -0.55 -7.10 33.47
CA ASP A 15 -1.66 -8.01 33.62
C ASP A 15 -1.45 -9.01 34.79
N ASN A 16 -0.21 -9.21 35.26
CA ASN A 16 0.12 -10.26 36.23
C ASN A 16 0.81 -9.77 37.52
N PHE A 17 1.18 -8.49 37.64
CA PHE A 17 2.00 -8.02 38.76
C PHE A 17 1.31 -8.11 40.14
N GLN A 18 -0.03 -8.05 40.17
CA GLN A 18 -0.80 -8.19 41.43
C GLN A 18 -0.91 -9.65 41.89
N GLN A 19 -1.00 -10.60 40.95
CA GLN A 19 -1.27 -12.01 41.22
C GLN A 19 -0.02 -12.90 41.31
N LYS A 20 1.14 -12.41 40.81
CA LYS A 20 2.39 -13.17 40.79
C LYS A 20 3.50 -12.45 41.52
N SER A 21 4.30 -13.22 42.31
CA SER A 21 5.47 -12.67 42.98
C SER A 21 6.57 -12.25 41.99
N ASP A 22 7.51 -11.41 42.44
CA ASP A 22 8.63 -10.96 41.60
C ASP A 22 9.46 -12.14 41.11
N VAL A 23 9.59 -13.22 41.92
CA VAL A 23 10.26 -14.47 41.57
C VAL A 23 9.51 -15.18 40.44
N GLN A 24 8.20 -15.26 40.51
CA GLN A 24 7.36 -15.90 39.50
C GLN A 24 7.36 -15.13 38.18
N LEU A 25 7.30 -13.79 38.24
CA LEU A 25 7.40 -12.93 37.07
C LEU A 25 8.80 -13.01 36.44
N ALA A 26 9.86 -13.05 37.26
CA ALA A 26 11.24 -13.19 36.82
C ALA A 26 11.45 -14.53 36.08
N LYS A 27 10.95 -15.62 36.65
CA LYS A 27 11.02 -16.96 36.05
C LYS A 27 10.30 -17.03 34.71
N HIS A 28 9.10 -16.45 34.61
CA HIS A 28 8.33 -16.47 33.36
C HIS A 28 8.96 -15.64 32.25
N LEU A 29 9.56 -14.49 32.60
CA LEU A 29 10.19 -13.59 31.63
C LEU A 29 11.68 -13.90 31.37
N GLY A 30 12.23 -14.94 32.01
CA GLY A 30 13.64 -15.34 31.85
C GLY A 30 14.66 -14.31 32.35
N VAL A 31 14.31 -13.50 33.36
CA VAL A 31 15.15 -12.38 33.84
C VAL A 31 15.39 -12.49 35.36
N LYS A 32 16.37 -11.71 35.89
CA LYS A 32 16.62 -11.66 37.35
C LYS A 32 15.49 -10.92 38.09
N GLU A 33 15.19 -11.32 39.30
CA GLU A 33 14.17 -10.68 40.17
C GLU A 33 14.41 -9.17 40.34
N SER A 34 15.66 -8.77 40.52
CA SER A 34 16.03 -7.34 40.60
C SER A 34 15.66 -6.53 39.37
N TYR A 35 15.56 -7.18 38.21
CA TYR A 35 15.12 -6.57 36.96
C TYR A 35 13.61 -6.34 36.97
N ILE A 36 12.83 -7.30 37.52
CA ILE A 36 11.37 -7.15 37.68
C ILE A 36 11.03 -5.97 38.59
N ARG A 37 11.69 -5.86 39.75
CA ARG A 37 11.46 -4.73 40.68
C ARG A 37 11.68 -3.38 40.02
N LYS A 38 12.78 -3.23 39.27
CA LYS A 38 13.07 -1.99 38.53
C LYS A 38 12.05 -1.75 37.38
N ALA A 39 11.61 -2.81 36.70
CA ALA A 39 10.63 -2.72 35.63
C ALA A 39 9.24 -2.31 36.15
N LEU A 40 8.78 -2.86 37.28
CA LEU A 40 7.53 -2.45 37.92
C LEU A 40 7.59 -1.00 38.39
N GLN A 41 8.74 -0.55 38.91
CA GLN A 41 8.96 0.85 39.30
C GLN A 41 8.92 1.79 38.09
N GLN A 42 9.56 1.42 36.99
CA GLN A 42 9.56 2.21 35.74
C GLN A 42 8.17 2.29 35.12
N LEU A 43 7.36 1.23 35.23
CA LEU A 43 5.97 1.19 34.74
C LEU A 43 4.98 1.84 35.73
N LYS A 44 5.45 2.38 36.87
CA LYS A 44 4.66 2.98 37.96
C LYS A 44 3.59 2.00 38.53
N LEU A 45 3.88 0.70 38.48
CA LEU A 45 3.00 -0.34 39.03
C LEU A 45 3.40 -0.60 40.49
N LYS A 46 2.48 -0.38 41.42
CA LYS A 46 2.66 -0.64 42.87
C LYS A 46 1.63 -1.65 43.31
N ARG A 47 2.05 -2.61 44.15
CA ARG A 47 1.15 -3.57 44.80
C ARG A 47 0.58 -2.94 46.05
N THR A 48 -0.65 -3.25 46.35
CA THR A 48 -1.30 -2.86 47.61
C THR A 48 -0.78 -3.75 48.75
N GLU A 49 -1.02 -3.36 50.01
CA GLU A 49 -0.68 -4.21 51.15
C GLU A 49 -1.46 -5.53 51.13
N GLU A 50 -2.65 -5.53 50.54
CA GLU A 50 -3.50 -6.72 50.39
C GLU A 50 -2.91 -7.70 49.38
N ASP A 51 -2.44 -7.20 48.23
CA ASP A 51 -1.72 -7.99 47.21
C ASP A 51 -0.47 -8.67 47.80
N LEU A 52 0.27 -7.95 48.64
CA LEU A 52 1.47 -8.47 49.29
C LEU A 52 1.16 -9.56 50.31
N LYS A 53 0.09 -9.40 51.09
CA LYS A 53 -0.38 -10.42 52.07
C LYS A 53 -0.89 -11.68 51.37
N GLU A 54 -1.57 -11.53 50.23
CA GLU A 54 -2.01 -12.71 49.45
C GLU A 54 -0.85 -13.45 48.79
N LEU A 55 0.11 -12.76 48.22
CA LEU A 55 1.32 -13.35 47.66
C LEU A 55 2.14 -14.10 48.72
N GLN A 56 2.28 -13.57 49.94
CA GLN A 56 2.94 -14.27 51.07
C GLN A 56 2.17 -15.54 51.49
N LYS A 57 0.84 -15.53 51.49
CA LYS A 57 0.04 -16.76 51.75
C LYS A 57 0.27 -17.83 50.71
N ILE A 58 0.45 -17.45 49.43
CA ILE A 58 0.72 -18.36 48.32
C ILE A 58 2.13 -18.98 48.48
N GLU A 59 3.13 -18.18 48.83
CA GLU A 59 4.50 -18.66 49.05
C GLU A 59 4.60 -19.60 50.27
N VAL A 60 3.92 -19.30 51.36
CA VAL A 60 3.86 -20.21 52.54
C VAL A 60 3.15 -21.51 52.21
N ARG A 61 2.09 -21.51 51.40
CA ARG A 61 1.44 -22.72 50.89
C ARG A 61 2.33 -23.57 50.00
N GLN A 62 3.16 -22.93 49.18
CA GLN A 62 4.12 -23.64 48.33
C GLN A 62 5.31 -24.22 49.12
N GLY A 63 5.80 -23.47 50.15
CA GLY A 63 6.83 -23.97 51.09
C GLY A 63 6.37 -25.22 51.85
N LYS A 64 5.14 -25.20 52.42
CA LYS A 64 4.57 -26.38 53.09
C LYS A 64 4.35 -27.60 52.15
N LYS A 65 4.13 -27.36 50.87
CA LYS A 65 4.04 -28.45 49.87
C LYS A 65 5.41 -29.08 49.56
N ILE A 66 6.49 -28.31 49.67
CA ILE A 66 7.88 -28.77 49.47
C ILE A 66 8.34 -29.56 50.68
N GLU A 67 8.04 -29.10 51.93
CA GLU A 67 8.35 -29.83 53.16
C GLU A 67 7.61 -31.17 53.28
N LYS A 68 6.34 -31.25 52.92
CA LYS A 68 5.61 -32.53 52.84
C LYS A 68 6.21 -33.51 51.80
N ARG A 69 6.79 -32.99 50.71
CA ARG A 69 7.49 -33.81 49.72
C ARG A 69 8.87 -34.34 50.22
N ALA A 70 9.54 -33.56 51.08
CA ALA A 70 10.80 -33.98 51.70
C ALA A 70 10.61 -35.06 52.77
N ALA A 71 9.54 -34.98 53.56
CA ALA A 71 9.22 -36.01 54.59
C ALA A 71 8.82 -37.37 54.03
N LEU A 72 8.31 -37.43 52.77
CA LEU A 72 7.95 -38.67 52.07
C LEU A 72 9.17 -39.48 51.55
N LYS A 73 10.37 -38.89 51.53
CA LYS A 73 11.59 -39.49 50.99
C LYS A 73 12.35 -40.44 51.98
N ALA A 74 11.94 -40.49 53.22
CA ALA A 74 12.70 -41.21 54.28
C ALA A 74 12.24 -42.63 54.58
N HIS A 75 11.26 -43.17 53.88
CA HIS A 75 10.73 -44.52 54.24
C HIS A 75 10.60 -45.43 53.02
N PHE A 76 11.74 -45.83 52.42
CA PHE A 76 11.75 -46.90 51.39
C PHE A 76 12.32 -48.21 51.86
N SER A 77 11.45 -49.23 52.00
CA SER A 77 11.84 -50.62 52.28
C SER A 77 12.47 -51.28 51.04
N ARG A 78 13.27 -52.35 51.24
CA ARG A 78 13.88 -53.16 50.16
C ARG A 78 12.87 -53.61 49.07
N LYS A 79 11.60 -53.77 49.41
CA LYS A 79 10.52 -54.09 48.47
C LYS A 79 10.24 -52.96 47.51
N THR A 80 10.36 -51.74 47.97
CA THR A 80 10.13 -50.53 47.13
C THR A 80 11.28 -50.33 46.16
N LEU A 81 12.51 -50.62 46.52
CA LEU A 81 13.69 -50.66 45.66
C LEU A 81 13.56 -51.67 44.52
N PHE A 82 13.01 -52.86 44.83
CA PHE A 82 12.75 -53.88 43.82
C PHE A 82 11.63 -53.47 42.83
N ILE A 83 10.57 -52.90 43.34
CA ILE A 83 9.50 -52.38 42.50
C ILE A 83 10.03 -51.21 41.62
N LEU A 84 10.89 -50.37 42.18
CA LEU A 84 11.52 -49.27 41.41
C LEU A 84 12.42 -49.78 40.31
N SER A 85 13.21 -50.86 40.56
CA SER A 85 14.05 -51.47 39.54
C SER A 85 13.25 -52.15 38.43
N ILE A 86 12.06 -52.70 38.73
CA ILE A 86 11.15 -53.25 37.74
C ILE A 86 10.55 -52.07 36.90
N ILE A 87 10.14 -50.97 37.55
CA ILE A 87 9.63 -49.80 36.87
C ILE A 87 10.70 -49.18 35.96
N ILE A 88 11.96 -49.12 36.44
CA ILE A 88 13.08 -48.62 35.63
C ILE A 88 13.36 -49.56 34.45
N ALA A 89 13.34 -50.89 34.67
CA ALA A 89 13.52 -51.88 33.61
C ALA A 89 12.39 -51.82 32.56
N VAL A 90 11.14 -51.66 33.01
CA VAL A 90 9.98 -51.44 32.12
C VAL A 90 10.11 -50.10 31.38
N PHE A 91 10.57 -49.05 32.07
CA PHE A 91 10.78 -47.75 31.45
C PHE A 91 11.91 -47.77 30.42
N ILE A 92 13.02 -48.50 30.74
CA ILE A 92 14.11 -48.71 29.78
C ILE A 92 13.63 -49.57 28.61
N SER A 93 12.85 -50.63 28.86
CA SER A 93 12.25 -51.45 27.80
C SER A 93 11.28 -50.66 26.94
N LEU A 94 10.47 -49.76 27.54
CA LEU A 94 9.60 -48.82 26.83
C LEU A 94 10.40 -47.77 26.05
N LEU A 95 11.53 -47.31 26.59
CA LEU A 95 12.44 -46.41 25.88
C LEU A 95 13.13 -47.09 24.70
N VAL A 96 13.57 -48.32 24.88
CA VAL A 96 14.15 -49.15 23.80
C VAL A 96 13.09 -49.52 22.78
N PHE A 97 11.88 -49.89 23.20
CA PHE A 97 10.74 -50.12 22.33
C PHE A 97 10.37 -48.82 21.56
N TYR A 98 10.29 -47.67 22.25
CA TYR A 98 10.06 -46.37 21.63
C TYR A 98 11.20 -45.99 20.69
N HIS A 99 12.46 -46.28 21.02
CA HIS A 99 13.60 -46.01 20.15
C HIS A 99 13.57 -46.85 18.85
N PHE A 100 13.17 -48.11 18.95
CA PHE A 100 13.10 -49.02 17.80
C PHE A 100 11.76 -49.00 17.06
N PHE A 101 10.67 -48.79 17.78
CA PHE A 101 9.31 -48.87 17.24
C PHE A 101 8.54 -47.52 17.34
N GLY A 102 9.05 -46.56 18.05
CA GLY A 102 8.37 -45.30 18.31
C GLY A 102 8.03 -44.54 17.01
N ARG A 103 8.81 -44.75 15.97
CA ARG A 103 8.52 -44.20 14.64
C ARG A 103 7.20 -44.71 14.05
N TYR A 104 6.78 -45.91 14.40
CA TYR A 104 5.50 -46.51 13.94
C TYR A 104 4.29 -45.96 14.71
N PHE A 105 4.51 -45.35 15.88
CA PHE A 105 3.46 -44.75 16.73
C PHE A 105 3.36 -43.24 16.60
N LEU A 106 4.28 -42.60 15.86
CA LEU A 106 4.14 -41.18 15.54
C LEU A 106 2.98 -40.96 14.53
N PRO A 107 2.24 -39.85 14.65
CA PRO A 107 1.31 -39.47 13.61
C PRO A 107 1.99 -39.50 12.24
N LYS A 108 1.30 -39.93 11.19
CA LYS A 108 1.85 -40.03 9.83
C LYS A 108 2.58 -38.75 9.41
N GLU A 109 2.00 -37.58 9.69
CA GLU A 109 2.61 -36.29 9.41
C GLU A 109 4.02 -36.15 10.04
N SER A 110 4.20 -36.52 11.30
CA SER A 110 5.52 -36.50 11.96
C SER A 110 6.53 -37.43 11.30
N GLN A 111 6.08 -38.54 10.72
CA GLN A 111 6.94 -39.45 9.96
C GLN A 111 7.38 -38.84 8.63
N TYR A 112 6.50 -38.11 7.94
CA TYR A 112 6.81 -37.39 6.71
C TYR A 112 7.82 -36.26 6.95
N ILE A 113 7.62 -35.47 8.00
CA ILE A 113 8.56 -34.41 8.39
C ILE A 113 9.94 -34.99 8.70
N ALA A 114 10.01 -36.09 9.48
CA ALA A 114 11.27 -36.73 9.80
C ALA A 114 11.99 -37.31 8.56
N THR A 115 11.22 -37.82 7.60
CA THR A 115 11.74 -38.33 6.33
C THR A 115 12.26 -37.20 5.46
N LEU A 116 11.54 -36.10 5.37
CA LEU A 116 11.97 -34.90 4.67
C LEU A 116 13.30 -34.36 5.21
N HIS A 117 13.41 -34.19 6.53
CA HIS A 117 14.66 -33.75 7.16
C HIS A 117 15.84 -34.69 6.93
N LYS A 118 15.57 -36.00 6.82
CA LYS A 118 16.59 -36.96 6.43
C LYS A 118 17.05 -36.77 4.98
N GLN A 119 16.14 -36.43 4.09
CA GLN A 119 16.47 -36.13 2.66
C GLN A 119 17.18 -34.80 2.48
N LEU A 120 16.97 -33.82 3.37
CA LEU A 120 17.70 -32.56 3.39
C LEU A 120 19.11 -32.69 3.98
N ALA A 121 19.42 -33.77 4.71
CA ALA A 121 20.76 -34.01 5.27
C ALA A 121 21.84 -34.18 4.15
N PRO A 122 23.05 -33.63 4.33
CA PRO A 122 23.65 -33.17 5.58
C PRO A 122 23.35 -31.73 5.99
N LEU A 123 22.53 -30.99 5.19
CA LEU A 123 22.14 -29.63 5.51
C LEU A 123 21.25 -29.59 6.75
N LYS A 124 21.46 -28.63 7.61
CA LYS A 124 20.54 -28.36 8.71
C LYS A 124 19.39 -27.50 8.23
N ALA A 125 18.18 -28.00 8.35
CA ALA A 125 16.97 -27.29 7.94
C ALA A 125 16.91 -25.86 8.52
N SER A 126 17.31 -25.67 9.78
CA SER A 126 17.33 -24.37 10.45
C SER A 126 18.44 -23.41 9.99
N GLU A 127 19.26 -23.79 9.03
CA GLU A 127 20.35 -22.97 8.46
C GLU A 127 20.15 -22.67 6.97
N LEU A 128 19.04 -23.14 6.38
CA LEU A 128 18.73 -22.89 4.98
C LEU A 128 18.34 -21.44 4.76
N ASN A 129 18.73 -20.91 3.61
CA ASN A 129 18.22 -19.65 3.11
C ASN A 129 16.84 -19.84 2.45
N ILE A 130 16.08 -18.79 2.36
CA ILE A 130 14.81 -18.76 1.62
C ILE A 130 14.84 -17.58 0.65
N LEU A 131 14.63 -17.86 -0.61
CA LEU A 131 14.38 -16.87 -1.65
C LEU A 131 12.96 -17.08 -2.14
N PHE A 132 12.13 -16.06 -1.95
CA PHE A 132 10.70 -16.11 -2.21
C PHE A 132 10.36 -15.11 -3.32
N PHE A 133 9.92 -15.60 -4.47
CA PHE A 133 9.41 -14.78 -5.55
C PHE A 133 7.89 -14.79 -5.55
N THR A 134 7.29 -13.61 -5.61
CA THR A 134 5.91 -13.45 -6.02
C THR A 134 5.86 -12.79 -7.38
N LEU A 135 5.14 -13.41 -8.31
CA LEU A 135 4.98 -12.97 -9.70
C LEU A 135 3.58 -12.42 -9.86
N ASP A 136 3.45 -11.10 -9.88
CA ASP A 136 2.15 -10.45 -9.96
C ASP A 136 1.41 -10.86 -11.24
N THR A 137 0.11 -11.09 -11.15
CA THR A 137 -0.80 -11.45 -12.24
C THR A 137 -0.38 -12.64 -13.14
N THR A 138 0.65 -13.40 -12.74
CA THR A 138 1.20 -14.45 -13.62
C THR A 138 0.33 -15.72 -13.60
N ARG A 139 -0.20 -16.08 -14.76
CA ARG A 139 -1.03 -17.29 -14.93
C ARG A 139 -0.17 -18.54 -15.05
N ALA A 140 -0.63 -19.63 -14.42
CA ALA A 140 0.03 -20.92 -14.57
C ALA A 140 0.03 -21.41 -16.02
N ASP A 141 -1.10 -21.28 -16.74
CA ASP A 141 -1.27 -21.73 -18.12
C ASP A 141 -0.54 -20.85 -19.18
N HIS A 142 0.29 -19.89 -18.74
CA HIS A 142 1.20 -19.09 -19.54
C HIS A 142 2.69 -19.40 -19.24
N LEU A 143 2.99 -20.51 -18.54
CA LEU A 143 4.36 -20.95 -18.26
C LEU A 143 4.68 -22.29 -18.96
N GLY A 144 5.92 -22.43 -19.47
CA GLY A 144 6.37 -23.63 -20.18
C GLY A 144 6.20 -24.91 -19.37
N CYS A 145 6.60 -24.92 -18.09
CA CYS A 145 6.46 -26.07 -17.20
C CYS A 145 4.99 -26.49 -16.93
N TYR A 146 4.01 -25.61 -17.18
CA TYR A 146 2.58 -25.91 -17.12
C TYR A 146 1.99 -26.25 -18.49
N GLY A 147 2.81 -26.34 -19.55
CA GLY A 147 2.40 -26.79 -20.88
C GLY A 147 2.17 -25.69 -21.90
N TYR A 148 2.51 -24.44 -21.62
CA TYR A 148 2.40 -23.36 -22.60
C TYR A 148 3.63 -23.29 -23.49
N ASP A 149 3.43 -23.37 -24.80
CA ASP A 149 4.49 -23.50 -25.81
C ASP A 149 4.77 -22.22 -26.61
N LYS A 150 4.08 -21.10 -26.29
CA LYS A 150 4.21 -19.86 -27.06
C LYS A 150 5.26 -18.92 -26.51
N ILE A 151 5.77 -19.18 -25.31
CA ILE A 151 6.79 -18.38 -24.65
C ILE A 151 7.92 -19.29 -24.13
N GLU A 152 9.08 -18.69 -23.90
CA GLU A 152 10.21 -19.39 -23.30
C GLU A 152 10.40 -18.91 -21.86
N THR A 153 10.28 -19.83 -20.90
CA THR A 153 10.50 -19.61 -19.47
C THR A 153 11.55 -20.58 -18.91
N PRO A 154 12.78 -20.62 -19.50
CA PRO A 154 13.75 -21.67 -19.22
C PRO A 154 14.24 -21.71 -17.77
N ASN A 155 14.23 -20.59 -17.04
CA ASN A 155 14.66 -20.53 -15.66
C ASN A 155 13.60 -21.06 -14.72
N ILE A 156 12.34 -20.67 -14.91
CA ILE A 156 11.18 -21.17 -14.15
C ILE A 156 10.98 -22.67 -14.46
N ASP A 157 11.07 -23.07 -15.71
CA ASP A 157 10.94 -24.47 -16.14
C ASP A 157 12.01 -25.35 -15.50
N LYS A 158 13.25 -24.84 -15.41
CA LYS A 158 14.34 -25.53 -14.74
C LYS A 158 14.12 -25.62 -13.22
N LEU A 159 13.55 -24.60 -12.60
CA LEU A 159 13.16 -24.66 -11.17
C LEU A 159 12.09 -25.73 -10.94
N ALA A 160 11.09 -25.84 -11.82
CA ALA A 160 10.07 -26.87 -11.78
C ALA A 160 10.68 -28.29 -11.96
N GLN A 161 11.59 -28.47 -12.93
CA GLN A 161 12.29 -29.75 -13.17
C GLN A 161 13.17 -30.16 -11.99
N ASN A 162 13.77 -29.21 -11.27
CA ASN A 162 14.64 -29.45 -10.12
C ASN A 162 13.92 -29.35 -8.78
N GLY A 163 12.64 -29.05 -8.77
CA GLY A 163 11.81 -28.83 -7.58
C GLY A 163 10.53 -29.65 -7.60
N ILE A 164 9.54 -29.08 -6.96
CA ILE A 164 8.19 -29.62 -6.78
C ILE A 164 7.24 -28.61 -7.38
N MET A 165 6.48 -29.01 -8.38
CA MET A 165 5.47 -28.20 -9.06
C MET A 165 4.07 -28.64 -8.65
N PHE A 166 3.22 -27.68 -8.27
CA PHE A 166 1.82 -27.91 -7.92
C PHE A 166 0.95 -27.45 -9.08
N GLN A 167 0.17 -28.36 -9.67
CA GLN A 167 -0.64 -28.08 -10.84
C GLN A 167 -1.91 -27.28 -10.52
N ASN A 168 -2.42 -27.42 -9.29
CA ASN A 168 -3.70 -26.84 -8.87
C ASN A 168 -3.52 -26.01 -7.59
N ALA A 169 -2.74 -24.94 -7.67
CA ALA A 169 -2.62 -24.00 -6.58
C ALA A 169 -3.60 -22.82 -6.78
N THR A 170 -4.39 -22.53 -5.75
CA THR A 170 -5.45 -21.50 -5.81
C THR A 170 -5.14 -20.35 -4.89
N SER A 171 -5.25 -19.14 -5.42
CA SER A 171 -5.19 -17.89 -4.66
C SER A 171 -6.51 -17.60 -3.94
N GLN A 172 -6.44 -17.00 -2.76
CA GLN A 172 -7.59 -16.64 -1.94
C GLN A 172 -8.33 -15.39 -2.42
N ALA A 173 -7.66 -14.56 -3.22
CA ALA A 173 -8.26 -13.36 -3.80
C ALA A 173 -7.57 -12.99 -5.12
N PRO A 174 -8.31 -12.49 -6.13
CA PRO A 174 -7.71 -12.00 -7.37
C PRO A 174 -7.20 -10.55 -7.23
N LEU A 175 -6.57 -10.22 -6.10
CA LEU A 175 -6.06 -8.89 -5.76
C LEU A 175 -4.75 -9.00 -4.98
N THR A 176 -3.81 -8.14 -5.27
CA THR A 176 -2.41 -8.20 -4.83
C THR A 176 -2.26 -8.17 -3.31
N LEU A 177 -2.79 -7.15 -2.62
CA LEU A 177 -2.62 -7.00 -1.17
C LEU A 177 -3.31 -8.09 -0.35
N PRO A 178 -4.57 -8.48 -0.62
CA PRO A 178 -5.23 -9.60 0.07
C PRO A 178 -4.51 -10.94 -0.14
N SER A 179 -4.05 -11.20 -1.36
CA SER A 179 -3.35 -12.43 -1.69
C SER A 179 -1.99 -12.53 -0.99
N HIS A 180 -1.17 -11.49 -1.02
CA HIS A 180 0.10 -11.45 -0.30
C HIS A 180 -0.10 -11.53 1.23
N SER A 181 -1.14 -10.88 1.76
CA SER A 181 -1.52 -11.02 3.17
C SER A 181 -1.84 -12.49 3.50
N SER A 182 -2.54 -13.18 2.61
CA SER A 182 -2.84 -14.61 2.75
C SER A 182 -1.58 -15.47 2.71
N ILE A 183 -0.68 -15.25 1.75
CA ILE A 183 0.61 -15.98 1.63
C ILE A 183 1.45 -15.85 2.90
N PHE A 184 1.64 -14.61 3.38
CA PHE A 184 2.57 -14.33 4.47
C PHE A 184 2.01 -14.56 5.87
N THR A 185 0.68 -14.63 6.02
CA THR A 185 0.05 -15.00 7.30
C THR A 185 -0.39 -16.47 7.34
N GLY A 186 -0.47 -17.16 6.18
CA GLY A 186 -1.03 -18.51 6.09
C GLY A 186 -2.51 -18.57 6.48
N THR A 187 -3.27 -17.46 6.28
CA THR A 187 -4.68 -17.36 6.70
C THR A 187 -5.55 -16.80 5.60
N TYR A 188 -6.86 -17.06 5.68
CA TYR A 188 -7.83 -16.53 4.72
C TYR A 188 -8.10 -15.04 4.92
N PRO A 189 -8.55 -14.30 3.87
CA PRO A 189 -9.00 -12.92 3.99
C PRO A 189 -10.09 -12.71 5.05
N LEU A 190 -10.92 -13.71 5.28
CA LEU A 190 -11.92 -13.79 6.34
C LEU A 190 -11.30 -13.67 7.76
N TYR A 191 -10.02 -14.05 7.93
CA TYR A 191 -9.32 -14.02 9.22
C TYR A 191 -8.39 -12.83 9.36
N HIS A 192 -7.54 -12.55 8.36
CA HIS A 192 -6.60 -11.44 8.47
C HIS A 192 -7.25 -10.08 8.18
N GLY A 193 -8.42 -10.05 7.54
CA GLY A 193 -9.24 -8.86 7.37
C GLY A 193 -8.84 -7.95 6.21
N VAL A 194 -7.79 -8.28 5.44
CA VAL A 194 -7.40 -7.54 4.24
C VAL A 194 -8.17 -8.11 3.05
N ARG A 195 -9.07 -7.32 2.46
CA ARG A 195 -10.04 -7.83 1.47
C ARG A 195 -10.07 -7.02 0.17
N ASP A 196 -9.22 -5.98 0.08
CA ASP A 196 -9.09 -5.13 -1.11
C ASP A 196 -7.69 -4.51 -1.13
N ASN A 197 -7.26 -4.01 -2.28
CA ASN A 197 -5.96 -3.33 -2.47
C ASN A 197 -5.93 -1.93 -1.84
N GLY A 198 -7.08 -1.32 -1.59
CA GLY A 198 -7.19 0.00 -0.99
C GLY A 198 -7.92 -0.02 0.34
N GLY A 199 -7.53 0.85 1.26
CA GLY A 199 -8.23 1.05 2.54
C GLY A 199 -8.11 -0.10 3.53
N PHE A 200 -7.40 -1.16 3.23
CA PHE A 200 -7.16 -2.30 4.12
C PHE A 200 -5.70 -2.35 4.55
N TYR A 201 -5.46 -2.89 5.74
CA TYR A 201 -4.14 -2.98 6.36
C TYR A 201 -4.01 -4.31 7.06
N LEU A 202 -2.85 -4.93 6.95
CA LEU A 202 -2.54 -6.09 7.78
C LEU A 202 -2.26 -5.61 9.21
N GLU A 203 -3.17 -5.93 10.12
CA GLU A 203 -3.08 -5.50 11.51
C GLU A 203 -1.86 -6.13 12.22
N PRO A 204 -1.20 -5.37 13.15
CA PRO A 204 0.00 -5.87 13.84
C PRO A 204 -0.23 -7.08 14.76
N ASP A 205 -1.46 -7.53 14.95
CA ASP A 205 -1.79 -8.75 15.71
C ASP A 205 -1.82 -9.99 14.82
N LYS A 206 -1.62 -9.85 13.52
CA LYS A 206 -1.47 -10.96 12.57
C LYS A 206 0.01 -11.31 12.44
N THR A 207 0.33 -12.57 12.74
CA THR A 207 1.71 -13.04 12.68
C THR A 207 2.10 -13.38 11.25
N THR A 208 3.21 -12.81 10.78
CA THR A 208 3.73 -13.05 9.43
C THR A 208 4.85 -14.08 9.41
N LEU A 209 5.08 -14.69 8.25
CA LEU A 209 6.24 -15.57 8.01
C LEU A 209 7.57 -14.85 8.33
N ALA A 210 7.68 -13.58 7.95
CA ALA A 210 8.89 -12.79 8.18
C ALA A 210 9.17 -12.57 9.67
N GLU A 211 8.13 -12.30 10.48
CA GLU A 211 8.29 -12.20 11.94
C GLU A 211 8.80 -13.51 12.55
N ILE A 212 8.18 -14.65 12.17
CA ILE A 212 8.60 -15.96 12.69
C ILE A 212 10.04 -16.26 12.30
N LEU A 213 10.42 -16.03 11.05
CA LEU A 213 11.78 -16.28 10.59
C LEU A 213 12.79 -15.35 11.27
N LYS A 214 12.47 -14.06 11.42
CA LYS A 214 13.30 -13.11 12.17
C LYS A 214 13.48 -13.50 13.63
N GLU A 215 12.42 -13.90 14.32
CA GLU A 215 12.48 -14.40 15.70
C GLU A 215 13.39 -15.65 15.82
N ASN A 216 13.47 -16.45 14.76
CA ASN A 216 14.34 -17.63 14.68
C ASN A 216 15.73 -17.32 14.09
N GLY A 217 16.07 -16.04 13.86
CA GLY A 217 17.42 -15.56 13.53
C GLY A 217 17.76 -15.51 12.04
N TRP A 218 16.76 -15.49 11.16
CA TRP A 218 16.97 -15.12 9.75
C TRP A 218 17.12 -13.60 9.61
N ALA A 219 18.05 -13.16 8.77
CA ALA A 219 18.06 -11.80 8.24
C ALA A 219 16.95 -11.67 7.19
N THR A 220 16.02 -10.73 7.39
CA THR A 220 14.80 -10.65 6.57
C THR A 220 14.82 -9.42 5.67
N SER A 221 14.48 -9.59 4.39
CA SER A 221 14.38 -8.47 3.44
C SER A 221 13.26 -8.66 2.44
N ALA A 222 12.69 -7.55 1.97
CA ALA A 222 11.69 -7.50 0.91
C ALA A 222 12.04 -6.42 -0.12
N PHE A 223 11.73 -6.70 -1.38
CA PHE A 223 11.96 -5.81 -2.53
C PHE A 223 10.69 -5.77 -3.36
N ILE A 224 10.01 -4.61 -3.35
CA ILE A 224 8.63 -4.49 -3.82
C ILE A 224 8.56 -3.77 -5.16
N GLY A 225 7.82 -4.36 -6.10
CA GLY A 225 7.63 -3.83 -7.46
C GLY A 225 6.53 -2.79 -7.61
N ALA A 226 5.54 -2.74 -6.70
CA ALA A 226 4.40 -1.83 -6.82
C ALA A 226 3.93 -1.24 -5.49
N PHE A 227 3.39 -0.04 -5.53
CA PHE A 227 2.90 0.72 -4.37
C PHE A 227 1.81 -0.01 -3.57
N VAL A 228 1.04 -0.87 -4.22
CA VAL A 228 -0.01 -1.68 -3.56
C VAL A 228 0.53 -2.56 -2.43
N LEU A 229 1.86 -2.76 -2.38
CA LEU A 229 2.57 -3.48 -1.32
C LEU A 229 3.52 -2.58 -0.50
N ASP A 230 3.35 -1.26 -0.54
CA ASP A 230 4.09 -0.31 0.30
C ASP A 230 3.93 -0.68 1.80
N SER A 231 4.97 -0.42 2.60
CA SER A 231 5.02 -0.75 4.04
C SER A 231 3.84 -0.20 4.85
N ARG A 232 3.23 0.87 4.39
CA ARG A 232 2.02 1.45 5.00
C ARG A 232 0.85 0.47 5.13
N TRP A 233 0.81 -0.56 4.30
CA TRP A 233 -0.23 -1.59 4.33
C TRP A 233 0.03 -2.71 5.33
N GLY A 234 1.17 -2.68 6.05
CA GLY A 234 1.51 -3.57 7.16
C GLY A 234 2.13 -4.91 6.77
N LEU A 235 2.53 -5.11 5.52
CA LEU A 235 3.26 -6.30 5.09
C LEU A 235 4.78 -6.24 5.40
N ASP A 236 5.30 -5.10 5.83
CA ASP A 236 6.67 -4.90 6.28
C ASP A 236 6.96 -5.56 7.64
N GLN A 237 5.93 -6.04 8.35
CA GLN A 237 6.03 -6.68 9.65
C GLN A 237 6.99 -7.87 9.60
N GLY A 238 8.07 -7.79 10.40
CA GLY A 238 9.09 -8.82 10.50
C GLY A 238 10.29 -8.64 9.55
N PHE A 239 10.25 -7.74 8.58
CA PHE A 239 11.40 -7.47 7.73
C PHE A 239 12.39 -6.52 8.40
N ASP A 240 13.71 -6.81 8.28
CA ASP A 240 14.81 -5.92 8.70
C ASP A 240 15.09 -4.84 7.64
N TYR A 241 14.80 -5.15 6.39
CA TYR A 241 14.94 -4.27 5.25
C TYR A 241 13.74 -4.46 4.31
N TYR A 242 13.00 -3.38 4.08
CA TYR A 242 11.85 -3.34 3.17
C TYR A 242 12.07 -2.25 2.14
N TYR A 243 12.23 -2.63 0.88
CA TYR A 243 12.52 -1.70 -0.21
C TYR A 243 11.23 -1.40 -0.98
N ASP A 244 10.55 -0.35 -0.57
CA ASP A 244 9.28 0.14 -1.12
C ASP A 244 9.30 1.63 -1.46
N ASN A 245 10.46 2.28 -1.42
CA ASN A 245 10.57 3.73 -1.63
C ASN A 245 10.20 4.12 -3.07
N PHE A 246 8.91 4.41 -3.30
CA PHE A 246 8.39 4.98 -4.55
C PHE A 246 8.59 6.49 -4.52
N ASP A 247 9.76 6.97 -5.03
CA ASP A 247 10.16 8.38 -5.02
C ASP A 247 9.34 9.20 -6.02
N LEU A 248 8.21 9.75 -5.56
CA LEU A 248 7.35 10.64 -6.35
C LEU A 248 8.04 11.93 -6.78
N ALA A 249 9.11 12.35 -6.08
CA ALA A 249 9.82 13.57 -6.44
C ALA A 249 10.58 13.46 -7.77
N LYS A 250 10.75 12.24 -8.28
CA LYS A 250 11.31 11.96 -9.60
C LYS A 250 10.33 12.32 -10.74
N TYR A 251 9.02 12.40 -10.44
CA TYR A 251 7.94 12.57 -11.41
C TYR A 251 7.17 13.85 -11.14
N LYS A 252 6.78 14.57 -12.20
CA LYS A 252 5.99 15.81 -12.09
C LYS A 252 4.54 15.57 -11.65
N THR A 253 4.01 14.40 -11.98
CA THR A 253 2.66 13.95 -11.65
C THR A 253 2.70 12.51 -11.19
N ILE A 254 1.75 12.11 -10.36
CA ILE A 254 1.57 10.70 -10.04
C ILE A 254 1.07 9.99 -11.30
N SER A 255 1.89 9.12 -11.83
CA SER A 255 1.64 8.29 -13.01
C SER A 255 1.96 6.84 -12.69
N LEU A 256 1.64 5.95 -13.59
CA LEU A 256 1.97 4.53 -13.46
C LEU A 256 3.46 4.31 -13.16
N ASP A 257 4.36 4.98 -13.89
CA ASP A 257 5.81 4.90 -13.71
C ASP A 257 6.31 5.37 -12.32
N SER A 258 5.47 6.12 -11.59
CA SER A 258 5.82 6.61 -10.25
C SER A 258 5.40 5.67 -9.12
N VAL A 259 4.54 4.70 -9.42
CA VAL A 259 3.91 3.80 -8.43
C VAL A 259 4.22 2.32 -8.67
N GLN A 260 4.96 2.02 -9.73
CA GLN A 260 5.50 0.70 -10.03
C GLN A 260 6.98 0.78 -10.42
N ARG A 261 7.66 -0.34 -10.46
CA ARG A 261 9.05 -0.48 -10.89
C ARG A 261 9.16 -1.64 -11.86
N GLU A 262 9.98 -1.46 -12.89
CA GLU A 262 10.47 -2.55 -13.70
C GLU A 262 11.26 -3.54 -12.82
N GLY A 263 11.11 -4.83 -13.04
CA GLY A 263 11.73 -5.86 -12.22
C GLY A 263 13.26 -5.75 -12.14
N GLY A 264 13.91 -5.20 -13.16
CA GLY A 264 15.34 -4.87 -13.11
C GLY A 264 15.68 -3.88 -11.99
N GLU A 265 14.82 -2.89 -11.72
CA GLU A 265 14.96 -1.94 -10.62
C GLU A 265 14.65 -2.58 -9.25
N VAL A 266 13.85 -3.63 -9.22
CA VAL A 266 13.56 -4.40 -8.00
C VAL A 266 14.73 -5.28 -7.59
N ILE A 267 15.37 -6.00 -8.54
CA ILE A 267 16.47 -6.92 -8.21
C ILE A 267 17.80 -6.22 -7.97
N ALA A 268 18.01 -5.00 -8.46
CA ALA A 268 19.25 -4.28 -8.26
C ALA A 268 19.56 -3.95 -6.78
N PRO A 269 18.64 -3.44 -5.94
CA PRO A 269 18.84 -3.31 -4.50
C PRO A 269 18.93 -4.65 -3.78
N PHE A 270 18.27 -5.72 -4.25
CA PHE A 270 18.45 -7.06 -3.71
C PHE A 270 19.92 -7.52 -3.84
N PHE A 271 20.57 -7.37 -4.99
CA PHE A 271 21.97 -7.73 -5.13
C PHE A 271 22.88 -6.97 -4.15
N LYS A 272 22.66 -5.66 -3.98
CA LYS A 272 23.41 -4.84 -3.01
C LYS A 272 23.19 -5.29 -1.56
N TRP A 273 21.97 -5.72 -1.25
CA TRP A 273 21.64 -6.25 0.08
C TRP A 273 22.25 -7.65 0.29
N LEU A 274 22.18 -8.52 -0.72
CA LEU A 274 22.71 -9.87 -0.68
C LEU A 274 24.23 -9.85 -0.52
N ASP A 275 24.95 -8.95 -1.19
CA ASP A 275 26.40 -8.78 -1.06
C ASP A 275 26.86 -8.58 0.39
N LYS A 276 26.03 -7.95 1.21
CA LYS A 276 26.30 -7.69 2.63
C LYS A 276 25.81 -8.81 3.56
N ASN A 277 24.90 -9.67 3.10
CA ASN A 277 24.18 -10.61 3.97
C ASN A 277 24.29 -12.09 3.57
N TYR A 278 24.85 -12.45 2.42
CA TYR A 278 24.89 -13.83 1.89
C TYR A 278 25.57 -14.86 2.81
N GLN A 279 26.38 -14.41 3.78
CA GLN A 279 27.01 -15.28 4.77
C GLN A 279 26.09 -15.63 5.96
N LYS A 280 25.00 -14.90 6.14
CA LYS A 280 23.96 -15.16 7.14
C LYS A 280 22.90 -16.06 6.52
N LYS A 281 22.14 -16.76 7.35
CA LYS A 281 20.88 -17.32 6.87
C LYS A 281 19.90 -16.17 6.65
N PHE A 282 19.20 -16.19 5.53
CA PHE A 282 18.31 -15.10 5.16
C PHE A 282 16.98 -15.61 4.62
N PHE A 283 15.99 -14.74 4.74
CA PHE A 283 14.73 -14.77 4.03
C PHE A 283 14.61 -13.51 3.21
N SER A 284 14.55 -13.64 1.89
CA SER A 284 14.35 -12.51 0.97
C SER A 284 13.11 -12.73 0.13
N TRP A 285 12.21 -11.77 0.17
CA TRP A 285 11.05 -11.68 -0.71
C TRP A 285 11.33 -10.72 -1.85
N ILE A 286 11.13 -11.16 -3.09
CA ILE A 286 11.25 -10.37 -4.32
C ILE A 286 9.89 -10.41 -5.02
N HIS A 287 9.24 -9.27 -5.12
CA HIS A 287 7.97 -9.10 -5.81
C HIS A 287 8.20 -8.46 -7.18
N LEU A 288 7.92 -9.22 -8.25
CA LEU A 288 8.03 -8.77 -9.64
C LEU A 288 6.63 -8.45 -10.18
N TYR A 289 6.44 -7.20 -10.61
CA TYR A 289 5.15 -6.63 -10.99
C TYR A 289 4.97 -6.51 -12.51
N ASP A 290 5.99 -6.88 -13.29
CA ASP A 290 6.09 -6.62 -14.72
C ASP A 290 4.91 -7.18 -15.54
N ALA A 291 4.39 -8.36 -15.20
CA ALA A 291 3.26 -8.98 -15.91
C ALA A 291 1.90 -8.31 -15.64
N HIS A 292 1.87 -7.22 -14.87
CA HIS A 292 0.66 -6.44 -14.64
C HIS A 292 0.39 -5.44 -15.78
N THR A 293 -0.88 -5.21 -16.08
CA THR A 293 -1.30 -4.23 -17.10
C THR A 293 -0.91 -2.78 -16.70
N PRO A 294 -0.52 -1.89 -17.64
CA PRO A 294 -0.36 -2.08 -19.08
C PRO A 294 0.92 -2.83 -19.41
N TYR A 295 0.85 -3.74 -20.39
CA TYR A 295 2.00 -4.57 -20.77
C TYR A 295 2.92 -3.79 -21.71
N ASP A 296 4.14 -3.54 -21.28
CA ASP A 296 5.19 -2.86 -22.06
C ASP A 296 6.58 -3.46 -21.76
N PRO A 297 6.80 -4.76 -22.10
CA PRO A 297 8.03 -5.44 -21.80
C PRO A 297 9.22 -4.73 -22.45
N PRO A 298 10.41 -4.71 -21.79
CA PRO A 298 11.59 -4.12 -22.39
C PRO A 298 12.08 -4.92 -23.60
N GLU A 299 12.88 -4.28 -24.46
CA GLU A 299 13.54 -4.99 -25.56
C GLU A 299 14.59 -5.99 -25.04
N PRO A 300 14.73 -7.17 -25.66
CA PRO A 300 14.10 -7.60 -26.92
C PRO A 300 12.72 -8.27 -26.79
N TYR A 301 12.14 -8.36 -25.60
CA TYR A 301 10.90 -9.10 -25.34
C TYR A 301 9.70 -8.45 -26.03
N LYS A 302 9.63 -7.12 -26.05
CA LYS A 302 8.60 -6.37 -26.75
C LYS A 302 8.51 -6.74 -28.23
N THR A 303 9.61 -6.65 -28.94
CA THR A 303 9.66 -7.01 -30.38
C THR A 303 9.45 -8.51 -30.59
N ARG A 304 10.02 -9.36 -29.74
CA ARG A 304 9.95 -10.82 -29.88
C ARG A 304 8.53 -11.35 -29.75
N TYR A 305 7.74 -10.78 -28.82
CA TYR A 305 6.39 -11.24 -28.50
C TYR A 305 5.28 -10.30 -28.99
N ALA A 306 5.61 -9.29 -29.81
CA ALA A 306 4.63 -8.31 -30.32
C ALA A 306 3.45 -8.94 -31.12
N ASN A 307 3.67 -10.13 -31.70
CA ASN A 307 2.70 -10.79 -32.55
C ASN A 307 1.89 -11.85 -31.76
N GLY A 308 0.71 -11.49 -31.34
CA GLY A 308 -0.20 -12.41 -30.62
C GLY A 308 -1.26 -11.62 -29.86
N MET A 309 -2.37 -12.27 -29.55
CA MET A 309 -3.46 -11.62 -28.80
C MET A 309 -3.00 -11.15 -27.40
N TRP A 310 -2.06 -11.90 -26.81
CA TRP A 310 -1.50 -11.65 -25.46
C TRP A 310 0.02 -11.54 -25.48
N GLY A 311 0.60 -11.24 -26.66
CA GLY A 311 2.03 -11.29 -26.84
C GLY A 311 2.83 -10.37 -25.92
N LEU A 312 2.34 -9.16 -25.64
CA LEU A 312 3.03 -8.27 -24.70
C LEU A 312 2.99 -8.81 -23.25
N TYR A 313 1.88 -9.40 -22.82
CA TYR A 313 1.80 -10.08 -21.52
C TYR A 313 2.79 -11.27 -21.45
N ASP A 314 2.85 -12.08 -22.50
CA ASP A 314 3.81 -13.16 -22.62
C ASP A 314 5.26 -12.63 -22.61
N GLY A 315 5.49 -11.47 -23.21
CA GLY A 315 6.78 -10.77 -23.19
C GLY A 315 7.22 -10.36 -21.78
N GLU A 316 6.30 -9.86 -20.96
CA GLU A 316 6.57 -9.53 -19.57
C GLU A 316 6.94 -10.78 -18.75
N ILE A 317 6.21 -11.88 -18.91
CA ILE A 317 6.53 -13.14 -18.24
C ILE A 317 7.91 -13.67 -18.66
N ALA A 318 8.27 -13.58 -19.95
CA ALA A 318 9.58 -13.98 -20.43
C ALA A 318 10.71 -13.07 -19.86
N TYR A 319 10.43 -11.79 -19.64
CA TYR A 319 11.34 -10.88 -18.98
C TYR A 319 11.51 -11.21 -17.49
N VAL A 320 10.41 -11.48 -16.80
CA VAL A 320 10.41 -11.96 -15.40
C VAL A 320 11.26 -13.23 -15.27
N ASP A 321 11.10 -14.21 -16.16
CA ASP A 321 11.92 -15.42 -16.19
C ASP A 321 13.43 -15.10 -16.31
N PHE A 322 13.79 -14.17 -17.18
CA PHE A 322 15.17 -13.71 -17.33
C PHE A 322 15.73 -13.08 -16.05
N LEU A 323 14.92 -12.26 -15.35
CA LEU A 323 15.32 -11.64 -14.09
C LEU A 323 15.54 -12.69 -12.99
N ILE A 324 14.66 -13.68 -12.91
CA ILE A 324 14.82 -14.84 -12.01
C ILE A 324 16.14 -15.54 -12.34
N GLY A 325 16.44 -15.77 -13.62
CA GLY A 325 17.70 -16.35 -14.05
C GLY A 325 18.92 -15.60 -13.54
N LYS A 326 18.93 -14.26 -13.63
CA LYS A 326 20.01 -13.41 -13.08
C LYS A 326 20.18 -13.59 -11.56
N VAL A 327 19.08 -13.67 -10.83
CA VAL A 327 19.12 -13.87 -9.37
C VAL A 327 19.68 -15.25 -9.03
N LEU A 328 19.25 -16.30 -9.74
CA LEU A 328 19.74 -17.66 -9.56
C LEU A 328 21.24 -17.80 -9.86
N ASP A 329 21.72 -17.13 -10.90
CA ASP A 329 23.14 -17.13 -11.25
C ASP A 329 23.98 -16.41 -10.19
N ASN A 330 23.49 -15.32 -9.60
CA ASN A 330 24.17 -14.66 -8.50
C ASN A 330 24.25 -15.56 -7.23
N LEU A 331 23.20 -16.35 -6.92
CA LEU A 331 23.27 -17.35 -5.83
C LEU A 331 24.36 -18.41 -6.10
N LYS A 332 24.53 -18.84 -7.37
CA LYS A 332 25.57 -19.81 -7.76
C LYS A 332 26.97 -19.21 -7.62
N GLU A 333 27.17 -17.97 -8.10
CA GLU A 333 28.44 -17.24 -7.96
C GLU A 333 28.87 -17.12 -6.51
N LYS A 334 27.91 -16.83 -5.61
CA LYS A 334 28.12 -16.75 -4.15
C LYS A 334 28.22 -18.11 -3.46
N LYS A 335 28.02 -19.22 -4.19
CA LYS A 335 28.04 -20.60 -3.69
C LYS A 335 27.03 -20.85 -2.56
N ILE A 336 25.86 -20.27 -2.66
CA ILE A 336 24.77 -20.42 -1.68
C ILE A 336 23.51 -21.06 -2.27
N ALA A 337 23.47 -21.30 -3.59
CA ALA A 337 22.31 -21.90 -4.27
C ALA A 337 21.91 -23.25 -3.66
N GLU A 338 22.90 -24.12 -3.36
CA GLU A 338 22.66 -25.47 -2.80
C GLU A 338 22.13 -25.49 -1.37
N LYS A 339 22.11 -24.35 -0.68
CA LYS A 339 21.51 -24.21 0.67
C LYS A 339 20.33 -23.24 0.69
N THR A 340 19.79 -22.91 -0.47
CA THR A 340 18.68 -21.96 -0.60
C THR A 340 17.41 -22.67 -1.07
N ILE A 341 16.35 -22.54 -0.30
CA ILE A 341 14.98 -22.87 -0.72
C ILE A 341 14.52 -21.77 -1.65
N ILE A 342 13.97 -22.15 -2.83
CA ILE A 342 13.40 -21.19 -3.77
C ILE A 342 11.92 -21.45 -3.90
N VAL A 343 11.11 -20.42 -3.71
CA VAL A 343 9.67 -20.45 -3.89
C VAL A 343 9.32 -19.51 -5.04
N ILE A 344 8.57 -20.01 -5.99
CA ILE A 344 7.89 -19.23 -7.04
C ILE A 344 6.40 -19.42 -6.84
N VAL A 345 5.68 -18.32 -6.66
CA VAL A 345 4.21 -18.32 -6.59
C VAL A 345 3.69 -17.03 -7.23
N ALA A 346 2.59 -17.09 -7.97
CA ALA A 346 1.87 -15.88 -8.28
C ALA A 346 0.85 -15.59 -7.19
N ASP A 347 0.58 -14.33 -6.97
CA ASP A 347 -0.43 -13.88 -6.01
C ASP A 347 -1.85 -14.10 -6.57
N HIS A 348 -2.06 -13.80 -7.86
CA HIS A 348 -3.26 -14.11 -8.63
C HIS A 348 -2.92 -14.16 -10.13
N GLY A 349 -3.91 -14.50 -10.96
CA GLY A 349 -3.81 -14.49 -12.41
C GLY A 349 -4.38 -13.22 -13.04
N GLU A 350 -4.59 -13.31 -14.36
CA GLU A 350 -5.08 -12.22 -15.22
C GLU A 350 -6.17 -12.75 -16.15
N SER A 351 -7.30 -12.09 -16.25
CA SER A 351 -8.41 -12.61 -17.05
C SER A 351 -8.14 -12.59 -18.55
N LEU A 352 -7.42 -11.60 -19.06
CA LEU A 352 -7.11 -11.45 -20.49
C LEU A 352 -8.38 -11.45 -21.37
N GLY A 353 -9.50 -10.95 -20.88
CA GLY A 353 -10.79 -10.86 -21.57
C GLY A 353 -11.70 -12.08 -21.42
N GLN A 354 -11.26 -13.13 -20.69
CA GLN A 354 -12.14 -14.25 -20.36
C GLN A 354 -13.27 -13.77 -19.46
N HIS A 355 -14.46 -14.35 -19.62
CA HIS A 355 -15.68 -13.90 -18.95
C HIS A 355 -15.97 -12.40 -19.11
N ARG A 356 -15.40 -11.76 -20.12
CA ARG A 356 -15.46 -10.31 -20.43
C ARG A 356 -14.73 -9.42 -19.41
N GLU A 357 -14.00 -9.96 -18.48
CA GLU A 357 -13.12 -9.20 -17.58
C GLU A 357 -11.82 -8.87 -18.32
N SER A 358 -11.42 -7.60 -18.35
CA SER A 358 -10.21 -7.15 -19.05
C SER A 358 -9.00 -7.02 -18.14
N GLY A 359 -9.07 -7.57 -16.94
CA GLY A 359 -8.03 -7.47 -15.93
C GLY A 359 -8.26 -8.52 -14.85
N HIS A 360 -8.18 -8.12 -13.61
CA HIS A 360 -8.38 -8.96 -12.44
C HIS A 360 -9.15 -8.19 -11.34
N GLY A 361 -9.46 -8.88 -10.25
CA GLY A 361 -10.09 -8.29 -9.06
C GLY A 361 -11.60 -8.41 -9.04
N PHE A 362 -12.25 -8.55 -10.18
CA PHE A 362 -13.70 -8.54 -10.27
C PHE A 362 -14.31 -9.94 -10.10
N PHE A 363 -13.79 -10.93 -10.83
CA PHE A 363 -14.26 -12.30 -10.79
C PHE A 363 -13.28 -13.25 -10.09
N VAL A 364 -13.78 -14.44 -9.75
CA VAL A 364 -13.04 -15.51 -9.08
C VAL A 364 -12.91 -16.78 -9.95
N TYR A 365 -12.89 -16.63 -11.28
CA TYR A 365 -12.63 -17.73 -12.19
C TYR A 365 -11.16 -18.19 -12.15
N ASP A 366 -10.88 -19.41 -12.66
CA ASP A 366 -9.52 -19.95 -12.64
C ASP A 366 -8.50 -19.06 -13.37
N ALA A 367 -8.94 -18.29 -14.37
CA ALA A 367 -8.10 -17.31 -15.04
C ALA A 367 -7.42 -16.32 -14.08
N THR A 368 -8.08 -15.98 -12.97
CA THR A 368 -7.59 -15.02 -11.98
C THR A 368 -7.19 -15.66 -10.65
N THR A 369 -7.60 -16.92 -10.38
CA THR A 369 -7.36 -17.56 -9.08
C THR A 369 -6.47 -18.80 -9.14
N LEU A 370 -6.33 -19.47 -10.31
CA LEU A 370 -5.41 -20.60 -10.47
C LEU A 370 -4.00 -20.08 -10.83
N VAL A 371 -3.03 -20.30 -9.92
CA VAL A 371 -1.71 -19.68 -9.99
C VAL A 371 -0.59 -20.73 -10.04
N PRO A 372 0.59 -20.41 -10.59
CA PRO A 372 1.75 -21.26 -10.47
C PRO A 372 2.25 -21.31 -9.02
N LEU A 373 2.66 -22.50 -8.59
CA LEU A 373 3.38 -22.73 -7.35
C LEU A 373 4.49 -23.76 -7.56
N ILE A 374 5.73 -23.34 -7.36
CA ILE A 374 6.93 -24.16 -7.50
C ILE A 374 7.78 -23.98 -6.25
N ILE A 375 8.17 -25.07 -5.61
CA ILE A 375 9.06 -25.06 -4.44
C ILE A 375 10.28 -25.94 -4.75
N GLN A 376 11.44 -25.31 -4.87
CA GLN A 376 12.70 -26.04 -4.99
C GLN A 376 13.36 -26.15 -3.61
N LEU A 377 13.46 -27.37 -3.12
CA LEU A 377 14.22 -27.70 -1.91
C LEU A 377 15.64 -28.16 -2.27
N PRO A 378 16.63 -27.90 -1.41
CA PRO A 378 18.00 -28.35 -1.63
C PRO A 378 18.16 -29.86 -1.40
N SER A 379 17.43 -30.67 -2.18
CA SER A 379 17.43 -32.13 -2.11
C SER A 379 17.21 -32.73 -3.49
N GLN A 380 18.15 -33.58 -3.93
CA GLN A 380 18.02 -34.27 -5.20
C GLN A 380 16.88 -35.31 -5.23
N GLN A 381 16.47 -35.81 -4.08
CA GLN A 381 15.41 -36.84 -3.99
C GLN A 381 14.01 -36.31 -4.19
N LEU A 382 13.86 -34.96 -4.17
CA LEU A 382 12.58 -34.27 -4.33
C LEU A 382 12.43 -33.57 -5.67
N GLN A 383 13.39 -33.75 -6.57
CA GLN A 383 13.38 -33.11 -7.90
C GLN A 383 12.34 -33.72 -8.83
N GLY A 384 11.74 -32.88 -9.67
CA GLY A 384 10.82 -33.27 -10.73
C GLY A 384 9.48 -33.81 -10.26
N LYS A 385 9.08 -33.52 -9.02
CA LYS A 385 7.78 -33.92 -8.53
C LYS A 385 6.70 -33.00 -9.06
N VAL A 386 5.62 -33.62 -9.56
CA VAL A 386 4.41 -32.91 -9.96
C VAL A 386 3.27 -33.38 -9.05
N ILE A 387 2.63 -32.45 -8.39
CA ILE A 387 1.51 -32.67 -7.47
C ILE A 387 0.25 -32.11 -8.12
N SER A 388 -0.72 -33.00 -8.38
CA SER A 388 -1.99 -32.64 -9.02
C SER A 388 -3.13 -32.40 -8.01
N ASP A 389 -2.87 -32.63 -6.73
CA ASP A 389 -3.84 -32.35 -5.67
C ASP A 389 -4.16 -30.85 -5.63
N GLN A 390 -5.38 -30.51 -5.19
CA GLN A 390 -5.78 -29.13 -4.92
C GLN A 390 -5.04 -28.61 -3.69
N VAL A 391 -4.36 -27.47 -3.85
CA VAL A 391 -3.64 -26.76 -2.78
C VAL A 391 -3.98 -25.27 -2.81
N GLU A 392 -3.65 -24.57 -1.74
CA GLU A 392 -3.90 -23.14 -1.59
C GLU A 392 -2.58 -22.37 -1.34
N ILE A 393 -2.48 -21.12 -1.76
CA ILE A 393 -1.24 -20.35 -1.52
C ILE A 393 -1.00 -20.07 -0.03
N ILE A 394 -2.03 -20.12 0.83
CA ILE A 394 -1.88 -20.06 2.30
C ILE A 394 -1.13 -21.27 2.86
N ASP A 395 -1.03 -22.37 2.12
CA ASP A 395 -0.34 -23.60 2.53
C ASP A 395 1.19 -23.46 2.47
N VAL A 396 1.69 -22.44 1.77
CA VAL A 396 3.13 -22.19 1.59
C VAL A 396 3.80 -21.87 2.92
N MET A 397 3.20 -21.00 3.72
CA MET A 397 3.77 -20.62 5.03
C MET A 397 3.94 -21.81 5.98
N PRO A 398 2.91 -22.60 6.32
CA PRO A 398 3.08 -23.76 7.21
C PRO A 398 4.01 -24.82 6.61
N THR A 399 4.07 -24.95 5.29
CA THR A 399 5.00 -25.85 4.60
C THR A 399 6.45 -25.43 4.86
N LEU A 400 6.79 -24.16 4.63
CA LEU A 400 8.14 -23.63 4.88
C LEU A 400 8.53 -23.78 6.36
N LEU A 401 7.62 -23.49 7.28
CA LEU A 401 7.90 -23.64 8.72
C LEU A 401 8.23 -25.10 9.09
N GLN A 402 7.48 -26.06 8.55
CA GLN A 402 7.77 -27.48 8.78
C GLN A 402 9.08 -27.92 8.11
N VAL A 403 9.36 -27.45 6.89
CA VAL A 403 10.64 -27.72 6.20
C VAL A 403 11.81 -27.21 7.04
N LEU A 404 11.67 -26.04 7.67
CA LEU A 404 12.69 -25.42 8.52
C LEU A 404 12.74 -25.98 9.96
N ASN A 405 11.88 -26.96 10.29
CA ASN A 405 11.72 -27.49 11.65
C ASN A 405 11.31 -26.41 12.67
N ILE A 406 10.44 -25.51 12.26
CA ILE A 406 9.83 -24.46 13.09
C ILE A 406 8.38 -24.86 13.37
N SER A 407 7.93 -24.65 14.60
CA SER A 407 6.53 -24.94 14.98
C SER A 407 5.57 -24.02 14.26
N VAL A 408 4.55 -24.57 13.63
CA VAL A 408 3.46 -23.81 13.00
C VAL A 408 2.56 -23.22 14.10
N PRO A 409 2.28 -21.91 14.10
CA PRO A 409 1.32 -21.29 15.02
C PRO A 409 -0.09 -21.88 14.88
N GLN A 410 -0.87 -21.86 15.97
CA GLN A 410 -2.21 -22.50 16.00
C GLN A 410 -3.28 -21.73 15.21
N ASP A 411 -3.06 -20.46 14.94
CA ASP A 411 -3.97 -19.57 14.22
C ASP A 411 -3.78 -19.63 12.70
N ILE A 412 -2.74 -20.32 12.20
CA ILE A 412 -2.55 -20.57 10.77
C ILE A 412 -3.66 -21.50 10.27
N GLN A 413 -4.25 -21.13 9.14
CA GLN A 413 -5.38 -21.85 8.51
C GLN A 413 -4.94 -22.73 7.34
N GLY A 414 -3.83 -22.35 6.68
CA GLY A 414 -3.18 -23.16 5.65
C GLY A 414 -2.67 -24.49 6.21
N LYS A 415 -2.57 -25.47 5.36
CA LYS A 415 -2.10 -26.83 5.67
C LYS A 415 -0.72 -27.05 5.09
N SER A 416 0.16 -27.67 5.83
CA SER A 416 1.47 -28.00 5.28
C SER A 416 1.37 -29.02 4.13
N LEU A 417 2.07 -28.73 3.04
CA LEU A 417 2.15 -29.59 1.85
C LEU A 417 3.21 -30.70 2.00
N VAL A 418 3.88 -30.81 3.13
CA VAL A 418 4.96 -31.79 3.36
C VAL A 418 4.46 -33.23 3.18
N SER A 419 3.25 -33.57 3.59
CA SER A 419 2.65 -34.90 3.38
C SER A 419 2.49 -35.23 1.90
N LEU A 420 1.94 -34.29 1.11
CA LEU A 420 1.80 -34.40 -0.35
C LEU A 420 3.17 -34.53 -1.04
N ILE A 421 4.12 -33.69 -0.64
CA ILE A 421 5.51 -33.72 -1.14
C ILE A 421 6.14 -35.12 -0.85
N MET A 422 5.82 -35.71 0.27
CA MET A 422 6.33 -37.04 0.67
C MET A 422 5.53 -38.19 0.08
N GLY A 423 4.49 -37.93 -0.73
CA GLY A 423 3.71 -38.93 -1.46
C GLY A 423 2.56 -39.54 -0.64
N ASP A 424 2.02 -38.79 0.32
CA ASP A 424 0.76 -39.15 0.98
C ASP A 424 -0.40 -38.89 0.02
N ASN A 425 -0.87 -39.92 -0.61
CA ASN A 425 -2.12 -39.85 -1.39
C ASN A 425 -3.28 -39.89 -0.39
N THR A 426 -3.64 -38.76 0.17
CA THR A 426 -4.81 -38.67 1.04
C THR A 426 -6.06 -38.91 0.23
N GLU A 427 -6.90 -39.88 0.62
CA GLU A 427 -8.25 -40.08 0.03
C GLU A 427 -9.20 -38.92 0.32
N ASN A 428 -8.76 -37.94 1.11
CA ASN A 428 -9.55 -36.79 1.50
C ASN A 428 -9.49 -35.72 0.41
N GLU A 429 -10.63 -35.47 -0.19
CA GLU A 429 -10.82 -34.37 -1.15
C GLU A 429 -10.46 -33.03 -0.52
N GLN A 430 -9.54 -32.30 -1.16
CA GLN A 430 -9.10 -30.98 -0.73
C GLN A 430 -9.94 -29.91 -1.44
N TYR A 431 -10.22 -28.85 -0.71
CA TYR A 431 -11.00 -27.70 -1.21
C TYR A 431 -10.18 -26.44 -1.05
N ALA A 432 -10.26 -25.55 -2.03
CA ALA A 432 -9.66 -24.24 -2.03
C ALA A 432 -10.72 -23.15 -2.10
N TYR A 433 -10.54 -22.12 -1.31
CA TYR A 433 -11.41 -20.97 -1.20
C TYR A 433 -10.84 -19.75 -1.90
N SER A 434 -11.69 -19.01 -2.61
CA SER A 434 -11.37 -17.66 -3.09
C SER A 434 -12.56 -16.72 -2.95
N GLU A 435 -12.27 -15.42 -2.82
CA GLU A 435 -13.28 -14.36 -2.74
C GLU A 435 -12.89 -13.15 -3.58
N SER A 436 -13.91 -12.42 -4.04
CA SER A 436 -13.78 -11.04 -4.50
C SER A 436 -14.88 -10.18 -3.88
N LEU A 437 -14.48 -9.18 -3.12
CA LEU A 437 -15.36 -8.17 -2.57
C LEU A 437 -15.27 -6.83 -3.32
N TYR A 438 -14.42 -6.76 -4.32
CA TYR A 438 -14.23 -5.57 -5.16
C TYR A 438 -15.57 -5.06 -5.76
N PRO A 439 -16.45 -5.92 -6.34
CA PRO A 439 -17.76 -5.47 -6.82
C PRO A 439 -18.62 -4.86 -5.71
N ARG A 440 -18.52 -5.38 -4.49
CA ARG A 440 -19.30 -4.91 -3.35
C ARG A 440 -18.81 -3.57 -2.84
N TYR A 441 -17.51 -3.44 -2.61
CA TYR A 441 -16.95 -2.25 -2.01
C TYR A 441 -16.99 -1.03 -2.92
N HIS A 442 -16.78 -1.22 -4.22
CA HIS A 442 -16.69 -0.11 -5.17
C HIS A 442 -18.01 0.21 -5.88
N TYR A 443 -18.87 -0.79 -6.08
CA TYR A 443 -20.10 -0.63 -6.89
C TYR A 443 -21.38 -0.92 -6.14
N GLY A 444 -21.34 -1.48 -4.93
CA GLY A 444 -22.55 -1.91 -4.19
C GLY A 444 -23.23 -3.12 -4.83
N TRP A 445 -22.52 -3.91 -5.65
CA TRP A 445 -23.02 -5.18 -6.20
C TRP A 445 -22.69 -6.34 -5.27
N SER A 446 -23.07 -7.57 -5.62
CA SER A 446 -22.79 -8.71 -4.76
C SER A 446 -21.30 -9.05 -4.73
N GLU A 447 -20.80 -9.45 -3.57
CA GLU A 447 -19.54 -10.17 -3.45
C GLU A 447 -19.62 -11.55 -4.11
N LEU A 448 -18.46 -12.08 -4.48
CA LEU A 448 -18.29 -13.43 -5.01
C LEU A 448 -17.42 -14.26 -4.07
N HIS A 449 -17.83 -15.50 -3.85
CA HIS A 449 -17.03 -16.49 -3.13
C HIS A 449 -17.00 -17.77 -3.95
N SER A 450 -15.85 -18.43 -4.02
CA SER A 450 -15.74 -19.72 -4.70
C SER A 450 -15.18 -20.80 -3.80
N LEU A 451 -15.55 -22.03 -4.10
CA LEU A 451 -14.97 -23.24 -3.56
C LEU A 451 -14.62 -24.18 -4.71
N ARG A 452 -13.35 -24.60 -4.77
CA ARG A 452 -12.78 -25.42 -5.83
C ARG A 452 -12.21 -26.71 -5.25
N ASN A 453 -12.41 -27.83 -5.93
CA ASN A 453 -11.65 -29.06 -5.71
C ASN A 453 -10.96 -29.49 -7.02
N SER A 454 -10.43 -30.70 -7.07
CA SER A 454 -9.77 -31.23 -8.27
C SER A 454 -10.68 -31.40 -9.50
N LYS A 455 -11.99 -31.34 -9.33
CA LYS A 455 -12.96 -31.63 -10.41
C LYS A 455 -13.99 -30.54 -10.62
N TYR A 456 -14.48 -29.93 -9.54
CA TYR A 456 -15.58 -28.97 -9.61
C TYR A 456 -15.16 -27.64 -9.01
N LYS A 457 -15.76 -26.58 -9.54
CA LYS A 457 -15.69 -25.24 -8.95
C LYS A 457 -17.10 -24.66 -8.84
N TYR A 458 -17.46 -24.27 -7.63
CA TYR A 458 -18.69 -23.59 -7.29
C TYR A 458 -18.42 -22.11 -7.02
N ILE A 459 -19.26 -21.23 -7.60
CA ILE A 459 -19.22 -19.78 -7.36
C ILE A 459 -20.54 -19.36 -6.74
N LYS A 460 -20.49 -18.90 -5.50
CA LYS A 460 -21.61 -18.29 -4.79
C LYS A 460 -21.78 -16.86 -5.25
N ALA A 461 -22.90 -16.59 -5.88
CA ALA A 461 -23.34 -15.29 -6.39
C ALA A 461 -24.87 -15.21 -6.32
N PRO A 462 -25.52 -14.06 -6.62
CA PRO A 462 -26.98 -14.00 -6.80
C PRO A 462 -27.53 -14.98 -7.85
N LYS A 463 -26.72 -15.25 -8.88
CA LYS A 463 -26.92 -16.33 -9.86
C LYS A 463 -25.77 -17.32 -9.70
N PRO A 464 -25.92 -18.39 -8.88
CA PRO A 464 -24.82 -19.28 -8.56
C PRO A 464 -24.37 -20.10 -9.78
N GLU A 465 -23.11 -20.53 -9.75
CA GLU A 465 -22.48 -21.27 -10.83
C GLU A 465 -21.77 -22.51 -10.30
N LEU A 466 -21.76 -23.56 -11.12
CA LEU A 466 -20.98 -24.78 -10.90
C LEU A 466 -20.35 -25.20 -12.21
N TYR A 467 -19.06 -25.53 -12.19
CA TYR A 467 -18.29 -25.94 -13.35
C TYR A 467 -17.61 -27.28 -13.12
N ASP A 468 -17.58 -28.15 -14.12
CA ASP A 468 -16.69 -29.31 -14.19
C ASP A 468 -15.39 -28.85 -14.86
N ILE A 469 -14.38 -28.47 -14.06
CA ILE A 469 -13.13 -27.86 -14.52
C ILE A 469 -12.21 -28.84 -15.26
N ILE A 470 -12.49 -30.13 -15.22
CA ILE A 470 -11.79 -31.13 -16.05
C ILE A 470 -12.36 -31.13 -17.48
N ALA A 471 -13.69 -31.16 -17.60
CA ALA A 471 -14.36 -31.15 -18.88
C ALA A 471 -14.42 -29.76 -19.53
N ASP A 472 -14.47 -28.71 -18.71
CA ASP A 472 -14.55 -27.29 -19.10
C ASP A 472 -13.57 -26.44 -18.31
N PRO A 473 -12.25 -26.52 -18.57
CA PRO A 473 -11.23 -25.76 -17.85
C PRO A 473 -11.33 -24.25 -18.08
N ARG A 474 -12.20 -23.78 -18.97
CA ARG A 474 -12.45 -22.36 -19.19
C ARG A 474 -13.70 -21.83 -18.50
N GLU A 475 -14.40 -22.69 -17.74
CA GLU A 475 -15.58 -22.32 -16.96
C GLU A 475 -16.69 -21.62 -17.81
N THR A 476 -16.92 -22.12 -19.02
CA THR A 476 -17.87 -21.52 -19.99
C THR A 476 -19.28 -22.09 -19.88
N THR A 477 -19.43 -23.28 -19.31
CA THR A 477 -20.69 -24.04 -19.25
C THR A 477 -21.13 -24.21 -17.80
N ASN A 478 -22.02 -23.36 -17.32
CA ASN A 478 -22.58 -23.47 -15.98
C ASN A 478 -23.52 -24.68 -15.87
N ILE A 479 -23.13 -25.70 -15.12
CA ILE A 479 -23.87 -26.94 -14.87
C ILE A 479 -24.70 -26.94 -13.58
N TYR A 480 -24.81 -25.80 -12.88
CA TYR A 480 -25.47 -25.67 -11.58
C TYR A 480 -26.87 -26.28 -11.56
N ASN A 481 -27.72 -25.92 -12.53
CA ASN A 481 -29.12 -26.40 -12.58
C ASN A 481 -29.23 -27.91 -12.86
N ASN A 482 -28.22 -28.50 -13.50
CA ASN A 482 -28.24 -29.91 -13.87
C ASN A 482 -27.56 -30.80 -12.80
N ASN A 483 -26.88 -30.21 -11.83
CA ASN A 483 -26.11 -30.92 -10.79
C ASN A 483 -26.38 -30.36 -9.39
N THR A 484 -27.64 -30.22 -9.04
CA THR A 484 -28.10 -29.57 -7.81
C THR A 484 -27.57 -30.22 -6.54
N SER A 485 -27.37 -31.54 -6.51
CA SER A 485 -26.79 -32.23 -5.33
C SER A 485 -25.34 -31.84 -5.07
N ILE A 486 -24.53 -31.76 -6.12
CA ILE A 486 -23.13 -31.33 -6.03
C ILE A 486 -23.09 -29.85 -5.62
N ALA A 487 -23.92 -29.02 -6.23
CA ALA A 487 -24.01 -27.60 -5.89
C ALA A 487 -24.37 -27.37 -4.41
N GLN A 488 -25.34 -28.10 -3.87
CA GLN A 488 -25.72 -28.03 -2.46
C GLN A 488 -24.63 -28.50 -1.51
N GLU A 489 -23.89 -29.56 -1.89
CA GLU A 489 -22.72 -30.00 -1.14
C GLU A 489 -21.66 -28.90 -1.04
N PHE A 490 -21.31 -28.28 -2.19
CA PHE A 490 -20.33 -27.20 -2.24
C PHE A 490 -20.79 -25.96 -1.49
N GLU A 491 -22.06 -25.60 -1.60
CA GLU A 491 -22.66 -24.49 -0.86
C GLU A 491 -22.52 -24.69 0.66
N GLN A 492 -22.83 -25.90 1.14
CA GLN A 492 -22.74 -26.21 2.55
C GLN A 492 -21.27 -26.19 3.02
N LYS A 493 -20.35 -26.80 2.24
CA LYS A 493 -18.92 -26.77 2.55
C LYS A 493 -18.33 -25.35 2.56
N LEU A 494 -18.72 -24.54 1.60
CA LEU A 494 -18.34 -23.13 1.54
C LEU A 494 -18.82 -22.38 2.77
N LYS A 495 -20.06 -22.57 3.16
CA LYS A 495 -20.63 -21.97 4.37
C LYS A 495 -19.86 -22.41 5.62
N ASP A 496 -19.63 -23.70 5.79
CA ASP A 496 -18.88 -24.25 6.93
C ASP A 496 -17.44 -23.72 6.99
N LEU A 497 -16.78 -23.56 5.83
CA LEU A 497 -15.45 -23.00 5.74
C LEU A 497 -15.45 -21.52 6.16
N MET A 498 -16.38 -20.72 5.63
CA MET A 498 -16.50 -19.32 5.96
C MET A 498 -16.77 -19.10 7.46
N GLU A 499 -17.67 -19.90 8.06
CA GLU A 499 -17.97 -19.83 9.49
C GLU A 499 -16.78 -20.22 10.38
N LYS A 500 -16.00 -21.21 9.97
CA LYS A 500 -14.80 -21.67 10.70
C LYS A 500 -13.62 -20.71 10.56
N SER A 501 -13.48 -20.13 9.37
CA SER A 501 -12.31 -19.31 9.01
C SER A 501 -12.45 -17.86 9.43
N SER A 502 -13.68 -17.40 9.70
CA SER A 502 -13.90 -16.05 10.20
C SER A 502 -13.36 -15.90 11.63
N ALA A 503 -12.69 -14.80 11.89
CA ALA A 503 -12.19 -14.50 13.22
C ALA A 503 -13.37 -14.25 14.17
N LYS A 504 -13.51 -15.08 15.21
CA LYS A 504 -14.59 -14.93 16.20
C LYS A 504 -14.50 -13.60 16.93
N GLY A 505 -15.53 -12.78 16.83
CA GLY A 505 -15.64 -11.51 17.54
C GLY A 505 -14.92 -10.32 16.89
N ILE A 506 -14.41 -10.46 15.68
CA ILE A 506 -13.98 -9.33 14.88
C ILE A 506 -15.20 -8.87 14.08
N GLU A 507 -15.75 -7.69 14.43
CA GLU A 507 -16.65 -6.98 13.52
C GLU A 507 -15.90 -6.81 12.19
N GLU A 508 -16.58 -7.09 11.07
CA GLU A 508 -16.03 -6.87 9.74
C GLU A 508 -15.64 -5.39 9.65
N LYS A 509 -14.35 -5.11 9.82
CA LYS A 509 -13.84 -3.74 9.69
C LYS A 509 -13.89 -3.41 8.21
N GLY A 510 -14.76 -2.50 7.85
CA GLY A 510 -14.79 -1.94 6.51
C GLY A 510 -13.46 -1.24 6.16
N PRO A 511 -13.29 -0.85 4.90
CA PRO A 511 -12.09 -0.17 4.45
C PRO A 511 -11.82 1.10 5.26
N ARG A 512 -10.55 1.35 5.60
CA ARG A 512 -10.10 2.61 6.17
C ARG A 512 -9.95 3.64 5.06
N LYS A 513 -10.09 4.90 5.40
CA LYS A 513 -9.85 5.98 4.45
C LYS A 513 -8.38 6.05 4.06
N LEU A 514 -8.18 6.31 2.78
CA LEU A 514 -6.88 6.55 2.19
C LEU A 514 -6.54 8.04 2.22
N ASP A 515 -5.27 8.38 2.42
CA ASP A 515 -4.79 9.73 2.14
C ASP A 515 -4.81 10.02 0.62
N GLU A 516 -4.76 11.30 0.24
CA GLU A 516 -4.88 11.72 -1.16
C GLU A 516 -3.77 11.13 -2.04
N GLU A 517 -2.55 11.10 -1.54
CA GLU A 517 -1.42 10.56 -2.26
C GLU A 517 -1.57 9.05 -2.48
N SER A 518 -1.96 8.30 -1.44
CA SER A 518 -2.26 6.87 -1.55
C SER A 518 -3.40 6.58 -2.50
N MET A 519 -4.46 7.41 -2.48
CA MET A 519 -5.59 7.28 -3.41
C MET A 519 -5.13 7.51 -4.85
N GLN A 520 -4.40 8.59 -5.12
CA GLN A 520 -3.89 8.89 -6.45
C GLN A 520 -2.93 7.79 -6.95
N LYS A 521 -2.09 7.24 -6.08
CA LYS A 521 -1.19 6.13 -6.41
C LYS A 521 -1.97 4.85 -6.77
N LEU A 522 -2.99 4.50 -5.98
CA LEU A 522 -3.85 3.35 -6.29
C LEU A 522 -4.66 3.57 -7.57
N MET A 523 -5.15 4.78 -7.79
CA MET A 523 -5.82 5.13 -9.05
C MET A 523 -4.89 5.03 -10.26
N ALA A 524 -3.63 5.43 -10.12
CA ALA A 524 -2.63 5.30 -11.19
C ALA A 524 -2.35 3.82 -11.53
N LEU A 525 -2.45 2.91 -10.56
CA LEU A 525 -2.39 1.45 -10.75
C LEU A 525 -3.70 0.84 -11.28
N GLY A 526 -4.73 1.67 -11.51
CA GLY A 526 -6.03 1.21 -11.99
C GLY A 526 -6.99 0.73 -10.90
N TYR A 527 -6.66 0.89 -9.62
CA TYR A 527 -7.57 0.61 -8.51
C TYR A 527 -8.43 1.83 -8.19
N ILE A 528 -9.71 1.60 -7.92
CA ILE A 528 -10.68 2.68 -7.67
C ILE A 528 -10.52 3.20 -6.25
N GLY A 529 -10.44 4.53 -6.10
CA GLY A 529 -10.24 5.17 -4.81
C GLY A 529 -11.50 5.39 -3.96
N GLY A 530 -12.68 4.98 -4.41
CA GLY A 530 -13.95 5.19 -3.71
C GLY A 530 -14.57 3.91 -3.17
N PHE A 531 -15.06 3.94 -1.93
CA PHE A 531 -15.82 2.84 -1.33
C PHE A 531 -17.28 3.25 -1.13
N THR A 532 -18.21 2.34 -1.42
CA THR A 532 -19.63 2.52 -1.08
C THR A 532 -19.82 2.48 0.43
N SER A 533 -20.70 3.33 0.96
CA SER A 533 -20.98 3.33 2.40
C SER A 533 -21.56 2.00 2.84
N SER A 534 -20.87 1.33 3.76
CA SER A 534 -21.29 0.03 4.32
C SER A 534 -22.60 0.13 5.13
N SER A 535 -23.02 1.34 5.54
CA SER A 535 -24.21 1.57 6.38
C SER A 535 -25.53 1.32 5.66
N LYS A 536 -25.54 1.27 4.32
CA LYS A 536 -26.77 1.10 3.52
C LYS A 536 -27.07 -0.29 3.03
N LEU A 537 -26.14 -1.22 3.16
CA LEU A 537 -26.40 -2.62 2.82
C LEU A 537 -27.33 -3.23 3.87
N LYS A 538 -28.64 -3.01 3.71
CA LYS A 538 -29.65 -3.64 4.56
C LYS A 538 -29.47 -5.16 4.49
N LYS A 539 -29.34 -5.78 5.65
CA LYS A 539 -29.24 -7.22 5.77
C LYS A 539 -30.43 -7.88 5.04
N GLY A 540 -30.17 -8.60 3.93
CA GLY A 540 -31.19 -9.24 3.12
C GLY A 540 -31.61 -8.52 1.84
N GLU A 541 -30.97 -7.39 1.47
CA GLU A 541 -31.17 -6.74 0.18
C GLU A 541 -30.55 -7.60 -0.93
N LYS A 542 -31.31 -7.84 -2.01
CA LYS A 542 -30.83 -8.61 -3.15
C LYS A 542 -29.97 -7.72 -4.04
N LEU A 543 -28.66 -7.84 -3.87
CA LEU A 543 -27.67 -7.08 -4.65
C LEU A 543 -27.65 -7.55 -6.12
N ALA A 544 -27.21 -6.67 -7.03
CA ALA A 544 -27.01 -7.01 -8.42
C ALA A 544 -25.88 -8.05 -8.57
N ASP A 545 -26.05 -9.00 -9.48
CA ASP A 545 -25.00 -9.95 -9.81
C ASP A 545 -23.90 -9.25 -10.62
N PRO A 546 -22.64 -9.34 -10.21
CA PRO A 546 -21.53 -8.71 -10.92
C PRO A 546 -21.42 -9.14 -12.39
N LYS A 547 -21.80 -10.36 -12.72
CA LYS A 547 -21.79 -10.89 -14.09
C LYS A 547 -22.72 -10.14 -15.03
N ASP A 548 -23.84 -9.63 -14.52
CA ASP A 548 -24.76 -8.80 -15.31
C ASP A 548 -24.24 -7.37 -15.50
N LYS A 549 -23.20 -6.97 -14.76
CA LYS A 549 -22.68 -5.61 -14.70
C LYS A 549 -21.29 -5.43 -15.35
N ILE A 550 -20.68 -6.51 -15.79
CA ILE A 550 -19.31 -6.51 -16.32
C ILE A 550 -19.10 -5.51 -17.47
N GLU A 551 -20.09 -5.36 -18.36
CA GLU A 551 -20.00 -4.41 -19.47
C GLU A 551 -19.97 -2.95 -18.97
N LEU A 552 -20.69 -2.64 -17.91
CA LEU A 552 -20.67 -1.32 -17.29
C LEU A 552 -19.33 -1.07 -16.61
N PHE A 553 -18.80 -2.07 -15.91
CA PHE A 553 -17.47 -2.03 -15.31
C PHE A 553 -16.39 -1.73 -16.36
N ASN A 554 -16.39 -2.47 -17.47
CA ASN A 554 -15.39 -2.27 -18.53
C ASN A 554 -15.48 -0.86 -19.15
N LYS A 555 -16.70 -0.31 -19.32
CA LYS A 555 -16.87 1.06 -19.80
C LYS A 555 -16.35 2.10 -18.80
N ILE A 556 -16.53 1.89 -17.50
CA ILE A 556 -15.97 2.77 -16.45
C ILE A 556 -14.45 2.74 -16.54
N LYS A 557 -13.84 1.56 -16.58
CA LYS A 557 -12.39 1.41 -16.71
C LYS A 557 -11.84 2.06 -17.98
N LEU A 558 -12.52 1.89 -19.11
CA LEU A 558 -12.13 2.55 -20.36
C LEU A 558 -12.22 4.07 -20.26
N ALA A 559 -13.25 4.60 -19.58
CA ALA A 559 -13.38 6.03 -19.36
C ALA A 559 -12.28 6.58 -18.45
N GLU A 560 -11.91 5.85 -17.39
CA GLU A 560 -10.78 6.21 -16.50
C GLU A 560 -9.46 6.23 -17.27
N TRP A 561 -9.18 5.18 -18.05
CA TRP A 561 -7.98 5.10 -18.88
C TRP A 561 -7.92 6.25 -19.90
N LYS A 562 -9.00 6.51 -20.65
CA LYS A 562 -9.06 7.62 -21.60
C LYS A 562 -8.87 8.97 -20.91
N SER A 563 -9.42 9.14 -19.69
CA SER A 563 -9.26 10.36 -18.90
C SER A 563 -7.82 10.54 -18.41
N ALA A 564 -7.11 9.47 -18.09
CA ALA A 564 -5.69 9.50 -17.73
C ALA A 564 -4.84 9.91 -18.94
N ASP A 565 -5.16 9.38 -20.14
CA ASP A 565 -4.49 9.69 -21.41
C ASP A 565 -4.96 11.02 -22.05
N GLU A 566 -5.62 11.88 -21.27
CA GLU A 566 -6.15 13.20 -21.68
C GLU A 566 -7.16 13.16 -22.84
N GLN A 567 -7.70 12.00 -23.21
CA GLN A 567 -8.78 11.84 -24.20
C GLN A 567 -10.16 12.13 -23.56
N LEU A 568 -10.33 13.35 -23.04
CA LEU A 568 -11.45 13.70 -22.15
C LEU A 568 -12.84 13.56 -22.80
N ASP A 569 -12.99 13.88 -24.08
CA ASP A 569 -14.26 13.75 -24.78
C ASP A 569 -14.66 12.28 -24.96
N GLY A 570 -13.70 11.42 -25.32
CA GLY A 570 -13.93 9.98 -25.44
C GLY A 570 -14.20 9.33 -24.08
N ALA A 571 -13.58 9.82 -22.99
CA ALA A 571 -13.88 9.40 -21.64
C ALA A 571 -15.32 9.79 -21.23
N LEU A 572 -15.72 11.02 -21.55
CA LEU A 572 -17.05 11.55 -21.24
C LEU A 572 -18.15 10.76 -21.96
N GLU A 573 -17.93 10.39 -23.22
CA GLU A 573 -18.87 9.56 -23.98
C GLU A 573 -19.11 8.20 -23.28
N GLN A 574 -18.03 7.48 -22.93
CA GLN A 574 -18.15 6.16 -22.29
C GLN A 574 -18.86 6.23 -20.95
N ILE A 575 -18.46 7.18 -20.09
CA ILE A 575 -19.05 7.27 -18.76
C ILE A 575 -20.51 7.75 -18.79
N THR A 576 -20.90 8.56 -19.79
CA THR A 576 -22.28 8.99 -19.96
C THR A 576 -23.17 7.80 -20.30
N GLN A 577 -22.73 6.90 -21.19
CA GLN A 577 -23.47 5.66 -21.52
C GLN A 577 -23.67 4.78 -20.29
N VAL A 578 -22.71 4.73 -19.37
CA VAL A 578 -22.86 3.96 -18.10
C VAL A 578 -23.97 4.57 -17.24
N ILE A 579 -23.95 5.89 -17.05
CA ILE A 579 -24.94 6.59 -16.22
C ILE A 579 -26.35 6.51 -16.81
N GLU A 580 -26.48 6.52 -18.15
CA GLU A 580 -27.77 6.33 -18.84
C GLU A 580 -28.33 4.93 -18.62
N GLN A 581 -27.47 3.89 -18.59
CA GLN A 581 -27.88 2.51 -18.36
C GLN A 581 -28.16 2.19 -16.90
N ASP A 582 -27.36 2.76 -15.98
CA ASP A 582 -27.54 2.56 -14.56
C ASP A 582 -27.16 3.84 -13.78
N PRO A 583 -28.16 4.73 -13.56
CA PRO A 583 -27.93 5.99 -12.85
C PRO A 583 -27.49 5.83 -11.37
N ALA A 584 -27.63 4.65 -10.80
CA ALA A 584 -27.30 4.37 -9.40
C ALA A 584 -25.81 4.08 -9.17
N ILE A 585 -25.01 3.92 -10.22
CA ILE A 585 -23.57 3.69 -10.08
C ILE A 585 -22.89 5.00 -9.72
N MET A 586 -22.63 5.19 -8.42
CA MET A 586 -22.03 6.40 -7.88
C MET A 586 -20.62 6.65 -8.45
N GLU A 587 -19.83 5.61 -8.63
CA GLU A 587 -18.49 5.71 -9.19
C GLU A 587 -18.49 6.28 -10.62
N ALA A 588 -19.47 5.93 -11.43
CA ALA A 588 -19.61 6.50 -12.76
C ALA A 588 -19.81 8.04 -12.72
N ARG A 589 -20.61 8.53 -11.76
CA ARG A 589 -20.78 9.96 -11.53
C ARG A 589 -19.51 10.61 -11.00
N GLN A 590 -18.78 9.93 -10.15
CA GLN A 590 -17.47 10.38 -9.67
C GLN A 590 -16.48 10.54 -10.84
N VAL A 591 -16.37 9.55 -11.70
CA VAL A 591 -15.50 9.60 -12.89
C VAL A 591 -15.90 10.76 -13.78
N ARG A 592 -17.21 10.95 -14.08
CA ARG A 592 -17.68 12.05 -14.90
C ARG A 592 -17.39 13.41 -14.25
N GLY A 593 -17.59 13.55 -12.96
CA GLY A 593 -17.26 14.76 -12.21
C GLY A 593 -15.77 15.11 -12.28
N ARG A 594 -14.89 14.11 -12.12
CA ARG A 594 -13.43 14.29 -12.27
C ARG A 594 -13.04 14.72 -13.68
N ILE A 595 -13.68 14.15 -14.72
CA ILE A 595 -13.47 14.58 -16.12
C ILE A 595 -13.87 16.04 -16.29
N PHE A 596 -15.01 16.47 -15.73
CA PHE A 596 -15.43 17.87 -15.79
C PHE A 596 -14.45 18.81 -15.06
N ILE A 597 -13.88 18.39 -13.93
CA ILE A 597 -12.81 19.16 -13.26
C ILE A 597 -11.60 19.34 -14.19
N LYS A 598 -11.15 18.27 -14.87
CA LYS A 598 -10.05 18.36 -15.85
C LYS A 598 -10.37 19.30 -17.03
N GLN A 599 -11.63 19.36 -17.43
CA GLN A 599 -12.11 20.31 -18.46
C GLN A 599 -12.36 21.73 -17.91
N ASN A 600 -12.09 21.99 -16.63
CA ASN A 600 -12.41 23.23 -15.92
C ASN A 600 -13.91 23.59 -15.90
N LYS A 601 -14.80 22.59 -16.03
CA LYS A 601 -16.26 22.71 -15.96
C LYS A 601 -16.72 22.43 -14.52
N LEU A 602 -16.46 23.40 -13.62
CA LEU A 602 -16.62 23.18 -12.18
C LEU A 602 -18.09 23.03 -11.75
N GLU A 603 -19.03 23.74 -12.38
CA GLU A 603 -20.45 23.66 -12.03
C GLU A 603 -21.05 22.30 -12.44
N GLU A 604 -20.65 21.77 -13.59
CA GLU A 604 -21.06 20.44 -14.06
C GLU A 604 -20.47 19.36 -13.13
N ALA A 605 -19.21 19.50 -12.69
CA ALA A 605 -18.61 18.58 -11.72
C ALA A 605 -19.37 18.59 -10.38
N ILE A 606 -19.70 19.77 -9.87
CA ILE A 606 -20.50 19.96 -8.65
C ILE A 606 -21.85 19.27 -8.79
N ALA A 607 -22.52 19.38 -9.94
CA ALA A 607 -23.79 18.73 -10.19
C ALA A 607 -23.66 17.20 -10.11
N GLU A 608 -22.65 16.61 -10.74
CA GLU A 608 -22.42 15.15 -10.71
C GLU A 608 -22.16 14.63 -9.30
N PHE A 609 -21.35 15.29 -8.52
CA PHE A 609 -21.10 14.86 -7.14
C PHE A 609 -22.34 15.00 -6.25
N LYS A 610 -23.18 16.01 -6.47
CA LYS A 610 -24.48 16.11 -5.80
C LYS A 610 -25.41 14.96 -6.18
N GLU A 611 -25.45 14.59 -7.46
CA GLU A 611 -26.27 13.45 -7.90
C GLU A 611 -25.76 12.13 -7.30
N ALA A 612 -24.44 11.93 -7.14
CA ALA A 612 -23.90 10.80 -6.40
C ALA A 612 -24.37 10.79 -4.94
N LEU A 613 -24.41 11.96 -4.29
CA LEU A 613 -24.89 12.11 -2.91
C LEU A 613 -26.41 11.99 -2.77
N ASN A 614 -27.19 12.16 -3.85
CA ASN A 614 -28.62 11.84 -3.84
C ASN A 614 -28.85 10.32 -3.76
N VAL A 615 -27.96 9.52 -4.36
CA VAL A 615 -28.00 8.05 -4.26
C VAL A 615 -27.54 7.60 -2.89
N ASP A 616 -26.38 8.06 -2.43
CA ASP A 616 -25.82 7.80 -1.11
C ASP A 616 -25.36 9.09 -0.45
N PRO A 617 -26.14 9.69 0.48
CA PRO A 617 -25.78 10.89 1.18
C PRO A 617 -24.46 10.79 1.95
N ASP A 618 -24.08 9.60 2.41
CA ASP A 618 -22.88 9.37 3.18
C ASP A 618 -21.71 8.82 2.35
N TYR A 619 -21.83 8.89 1.02
CA TYR A 619 -20.74 8.50 0.11
C TYR A 619 -19.57 9.50 0.21
N GLU A 620 -18.63 9.14 1.07
CA GLU A 620 -17.54 10.02 1.50
C GLU A 620 -16.69 10.54 0.35
N SER A 621 -16.40 9.69 -0.65
CA SER A 621 -15.65 10.09 -1.84
C SER A 621 -16.36 11.24 -2.60
N ALA A 622 -17.69 11.19 -2.68
CA ALA A 622 -18.45 12.26 -3.32
C ALA A 622 -18.48 13.54 -2.46
N ILE A 623 -18.56 13.41 -1.13
CA ILE A 623 -18.50 14.58 -0.23
C ILE A 623 -17.14 15.26 -0.37
N PHE A 624 -16.05 14.47 -0.43
CA PHE A 624 -14.70 15.00 -0.60
C PHE A 624 -14.53 15.70 -1.95
N SER A 625 -14.87 15.00 -3.06
CA SER A 625 -14.76 15.57 -4.41
C SER A 625 -15.62 16.81 -4.61
N LEU A 626 -16.81 16.83 -3.98
CA LEU A 626 -17.70 18.03 -3.99
C LEU A 626 -17.05 19.18 -3.23
N ALA A 627 -16.48 18.94 -2.06
CA ALA A 627 -15.81 19.97 -1.27
C ALA A 627 -14.58 20.53 -1.99
N GLU A 628 -13.80 19.69 -2.67
CA GLU A 628 -12.69 20.12 -3.52
C GLU A 628 -13.17 20.93 -4.74
N ALA A 629 -14.24 20.48 -5.41
CA ALA A 629 -14.82 21.23 -6.52
C ALA A 629 -15.31 22.62 -6.06
N TYR A 630 -15.93 22.71 -4.89
CA TYR A 630 -16.30 23.99 -4.28
C TYR A 630 -15.08 24.86 -3.97
N LYS A 631 -14.01 24.27 -3.40
CA LYS A 631 -12.75 25.00 -3.14
C LYS A 631 -12.17 25.57 -4.43
N LYS A 632 -12.08 24.74 -5.50
CA LYS A 632 -11.62 25.22 -6.83
C LYS A 632 -12.52 26.30 -7.43
N ALA A 633 -13.83 26.22 -7.19
CA ALA A 633 -14.80 27.23 -7.59
C ALA A 633 -14.81 28.45 -6.65
N LYS A 634 -13.92 28.53 -5.66
CA LYS A 634 -13.85 29.57 -4.62
C LYS A 634 -15.13 29.70 -3.78
N LYS A 635 -15.98 28.68 -3.74
CA LYS A 635 -17.18 28.56 -2.89
C LYS A 635 -16.75 28.02 -1.52
N TYR A 636 -16.02 28.84 -0.76
CA TYR A 636 -15.31 28.38 0.43
C TYR A 636 -16.24 27.94 1.58
N ASP A 637 -17.41 28.57 1.75
CA ASP A 637 -18.35 28.20 2.81
C ASP A 637 -18.88 26.77 2.62
N GLU A 638 -19.22 26.42 1.38
CA GLU A 638 -19.68 25.07 1.03
C GLU A 638 -18.53 24.05 1.14
N ALA A 639 -17.32 24.41 0.70
CA ALA A 639 -16.15 23.57 0.86
C ALA A 639 -15.85 23.28 2.35
N ILE A 640 -15.86 24.31 3.20
CA ILE A 640 -15.68 24.20 4.65
C ILE A 640 -16.75 23.30 5.27
N ALA A 641 -18.02 23.45 4.87
CA ALA A 641 -19.09 22.60 5.35
C ALA A 641 -18.86 21.11 4.99
N GLY A 642 -18.44 20.83 3.75
CA GLY A 642 -18.13 19.50 3.28
C GLY A 642 -16.98 18.86 4.06
N PHE A 643 -15.85 19.55 4.20
CA PHE A 643 -14.71 19.03 4.96
C PHE A 643 -15.00 18.87 6.46
N LYS A 644 -15.78 19.75 7.08
CA LYS A 644 -16.24 19.58 8.46
C LYS A 644 -17.13 18.35 8.64
N ARG A 645 -18.00 18.06 7.67
CA ARG A 645 -18.82 16.84 7.66
C ARG A 645 -17.93 15.59 7.63
N LEU A 646 -16.92 15.57 6.75
CA LEU A 646 -15.96 14.46 6.70
C LEU A 646 -15.21 14.27 8.02
N MET A 647 -14.79 15.35 8.69
CA MET A 647 -14.17 15.26 10.03
C MET A 647 -15.10 14.69 11.10
N GLN A 648 -16.42 14.86 10.95
CA GLN A 648 -17.39 14.24 11.87
C GLN A 648 -17.60 12.76 11.56
N MET A 649 -17.51 12.37 10.30
CA MET A 649 -17.65 10.98 9.86
C MET A 649 -16.41 10.15 10.27
N ASP A 650 -15.21 10.70 10.08
CA ASP A 650 -13.98 10.10 10.59
C ASP A 650 -13.02 11.16 11.15
N ALA A 651 -12.83 11.12 12.46
CA ALA A 651 -11.93 12.03 13.16
C ALA A 651 -10.44 11.68 12.98
N ARG A 652 -10.13 10.53 12.35
CA ARG A 652 -8.77 10.04 12.09
C ARG A 652 -8.30 10.31 10.67
N ASP A 653 -9.13 10.90 9.82
CA ASP A 653 -8.75 11.33 8.48
C ASP A 653 -8.01 12.68 8.57
N SER A 654 -6.76 12.71 8.09
CA SER A 654 -5.90 13.90 8.10
C SER A 654 -6.22 14.91 6.98
N LYS A 655 -6.94 14.50 5.93
CA LYS A 655 -7.24 15.32 4.74
C LYS A 655 -8.23 16.46 4.98
N PRO A 656 -9.37 16.23 5.63
CA PRO A 656 -10.32 17.33 5.86
C PRO A 656 -9.70 18.45 6.69
N PRO A 657 -8.97 18.20 7.80
CA PRO A 657 -8.31 19.29 8.50
C PRO A 657 -7.19 19.94 7.67
N PHE A 658 -6.45 19.18 6.85
CA PHE A 658 -5.48 19.75 5.91
C PHE A 658 -6.16 20.76 4.96
N ASN A 659 -7.22 20.35 4.25
CA ASN A 659 -7.93 21.21 3.31
C ASN A 659 -8.61 22.41 4.00
N LEU A 660 -9.09 22.25 5.23
CA LEU A 660 -9.60 23.39 6.00
C LEU A 660 -8.49 24.38 6.33
N GLY A 661 -7.31 23.89 6.71
CA GLY A 661 -6.14 24.72 6.93
C GLY A 661 -5.75 25.51 5.69
N ASP A 662 -5.71 24.84 4.55
CA ASP A 662 -5.38 25.45 3.25
C ASP A 662 -6.42 26.51 2.84
N ILE A 663 -7.72 26.21 2.93
CA ILE A 663 -8.79 27.18 2.67
C ILE A 663 -8.66 28.41 3.59
N TYR A 664 -8.39 28.25 4.88
CA TYR A 664 -8.23 29.37 5.78
C TYR A 664 -6.96 30.18 5.50
N LEU A 665 -5.89 29.58 4.95
CA LEU A 665 -4.75 30.33 4.41
C LEU A 665 -5.15 31.17 3.19
N GLU A 666 -5.89 30.59 2.23
CA GLU A 666 -6.40 31.35 1.07
C GLU A 666 -7.31 32.52 1.50
N LEU A 667 -8.11 32.33 2.55
CA LEU A 667 -8.96 33.37 3.17
C LEU A 667 -8.19 34.34 4.05
N LYS A 668 -6.88 34.17 4.23
CA LYS A 668 -6.00 34.94 5.13
C LYS A 668 -6.41 34.87 6.61
N ASP A 669 -7.17 33.86 7.02
CA ASP A 669 -7.54 33.61 8.41
C ASP A 669 -6.54 32.66 9.05
N ILE A 670 -5.34 33.19 9.29
CA ILE A 670 -4.19 32.41 9.78
C ILE A 670 -4.47 31.78 11.15
N ASP A 671 -5.29 32.45 11.98
CA ASP A 671 -5.63 31.95 13.31
C ASP A 671 -6.47 30.67 13.27
N LYS A 672 -7.31 30.51 12.24
CA LYS A 672 -8.03 29.25 12.00
C LYS A 672 -7.21 28.23 11.23
N ALA A 673 -6.33 28.65 10.34
CA ALA A 673 -5.51 27.74 9.54
C ALA A 673 -4.60 26.87 10.42
N ILE A 674 -3.86 27.49 11.34
CA ILE A 674 -2.87 26.83 12.20
C ILE A 674 -3.43 25.60 12.94
N PRO A 675 -4.52 25.68 13.72
CA PRO A 675 -5.03 24.53 14.47
C PRO A 675 -5.51 23.38 13.58
N TYR A 676 -6.00 23.67 12.38
CA TYR A 676 -6.38 22.61 11.44
C TYR A 676 -5.16 21.92 10.84
N LEU A 677 -4.12 22.64 10.44
CA LEU A 677 -2.87 22.08 9.94
C LEU A 677 -2.17 21.23 11.03
N GLN A 678 -2.11 21.73 12.26
CA GLN A 678 -1.59 20.98 13.41
C GLN A 678 -2.37 19.70 13.66
N LYS A 679 -3.71 19.75 13.53
CA LYS A 679 -4.54 18.57 13.67
C LYS A 679 -4.27 17.54 12.57
N SER A 680 -4.07 17.97 11.33
CA SER A 680 -3.68 17.09 10.24
C SER A 680 -2.35 16.38 10.53
N ILE A 681 -1.33 17.12 10.96
CA ILE A 681 -0.01 16.58 11.34
C ILE A 681 -0.12 15.60 12.52
N GLN A 682 -0.95 15.91 13.52
CA GLN A 682 -1.15 15.02 14.67
C GLN A 682 -1.79 13.68 14.29
N ILE A 683 -2.68 13.69 13.30
CA ILE A 683 -3.37 12.48 12.83
C ILE A 683 -2.40 11.60 12.04
N ASP A 684 -1.61 12.18 11.14
CA ASP A 684 -0.69 11.47 10.27
C ASP A 684 0.69 12.17 10.21
N PRO A 685 1.56 11.94 11.21
CA PRO A 685 2.87 12.60 11.26
C PRO A 685 3.82 12.19 10.15
N GLU A 686 3.73 10.95 9.66
CA GLU A 686 4.69 10.37 8.72
C GLU A 686 4.47 10.86 7.27
N HIS A 687 3.24 11.26 6.93
CA HIS A 687 2.87 11.70 5.58
C HIS A 687 2.45 13.18 5.53
N SER A 688 2.75 13.95 6.57
CA SER A 688 2.28 15.33 6.74
C SER A 688 3.18 16.42 6.14
N ALA A 689 4.08 16.07 5.20
CA ALA A 689 5.03 17.02 4.64
C ALA A 689 4.38 18.32 4.12
N MET A 690 3.26 18.19 3.37
CA MET A 690 2.54 19.37 2.85
C MET A 690 1.90 20.20 3.97
N ALA A 691 1.34 19.55 5.00
CA ALA A 691 0.75 20.23 6.14
C ALA A 691 1.81 20.99 6.94
N HIS A 692 2.99 20.41 7.13
CA HIS A 692 4.14 21.11 7.74
C HIS A 692 4.57 22.31 6.91
N ASN A 693 4.65 22.20 5.57
CA ASN A 693 5.03 23.31 4.70
C ASN A 693 4.00 24.45 4.76
N LEU A 694 2.69 24.15 4.69
CA LEU A 694 1.63 25.15 4.84
C LEU A 694 1.61 25.77 6.25
N LEU A 695 1.88 24.99 7.30
CA LEU A 695 2.01 25.50 8.66
C LEU A 695 3.21 26.44 8.78
N GLY A 696 4.32 26.12 8.10
CA GLY A 696 5.48 26.99 7.97
C GLY A 696 5.12 28.33 7.31
N ALA A 697 4.37 28.27 6.19
CA ALA A 697 3.85 29.47 5.50
C ALA A 697 2.94 30.31 6.42
N ALA A 698 2.03 29.64 7.18
CA ALA A 698 1.19 30.30 8.18
C ALA A 698 2.01 31.04 9.25
N TYR A 699 3.11 30.44 9.73
CA TYR A 699 4.00 31.10 10.69
C TYR A 699 4.84 32.22 10.08
N ILE A 700 5.18 32.17 8.78
CA ILE A 700 5.80 33.32 8.07
C ILE A 700 4.85 34.52 8.11
N GLU A 701 3.57 34.34 7.76
CA GLU A 701 2.57 35.39 7.82
C GLU A 701 2.40 35.98 9.23
N LYS A 702 2.51 35.16 10.27
CA LYS A 702 2.54 35.58 11.67
C LYS A 702 3.88 36.17 12.12
N LYS A 703 4.86 36.26 11.26
CA LYS A 703 6.22 36.71 11.56
C LYS A 703 6.93 35.87 12.64
N ASN A 704 6.49 34.64 12.87
CA ASN A 704 7.14 33.69 13.76
C ASN A 704 8.15 32.83 12.99
N LEU A 705 9.24 33.47 12.58
CA LEU A 705 10.24 32.87 11.69
C LEU A 705 10.91 31.62 12.25
N THR A 706 11.00 31.49 13.57
CA THR A 706 11.62 30.30 14.22
C THR A 706 10.74 29.07 14.05
N GLN A 707 9.44 29.19 14.31
CA GLN A 707 8.52 28.09 14.12
C GLN A 707 8.33 27.78 12.63
N ALA A 708 8.28 28.81 11.77
CA ALA A 708 8.22 28.63 10.33
C ALA A 708 9.38 27.77 9.80
N GLU A 709 10.61 28.12 10.16
CA GLU A 709 11.79 27.37 9.75
C GLU A 709 11.80 25.94 10.28
N HIS A 710 11.34 25.73 11.51
CA HIS A 710 11.18 24.39 12.10
C HIS A 710 10.23 23.53 11.27
N GLU A 711 9.02 24.01 11.01
CA GLU A 711 7.99 23.28 10.30
C GLU A 711 8.42 22.95 8.85
N ILE A 712 9.02 23.90 8.14
CA ILE A 712 9.51 23.66 6.77
C ILE A 712 10.64 22.62 6.77
N ASN A 713 11.54 22.64 7.76
CA ASN A 713 12.57 21.62 7.86
C ASN A 713 12.00 20.24 8.19
N GLU A 714 10.93 20.12 9.00
CA GLU A 714 10.22 18.86 9.19
C GLU A 714 9.56 18.38 7.88
N ALA A 715 8.94 19.28 7.09
CA ALA A 715 8.42 18.97 5.77
C ALA A 715 9.51 18.38 4.86
N LEU A 716 10.70 19.01 4.82
CA LEU A 716 11.85 18.58 4.00
C LEU A 716 12.48 17.27 4.48
N LYS A 717 12.40 16.93 5.78
CA LYS A 717 12.84 15.64 6.30
C LYS A 717 11.94 14.51 5.82
N ILE A 718 10.62 14.76 5.81
CA ILE A 718 9.62 13.78 5.32
C ILE A 718 9.73 13.66 3.79
N ARG A 719 9.79 14.81 3.09
CA ARG A 719 9.80 14.87 1.63
C ARG A 719 10.79 15.94 1.12
N PRO A 720 12.03 15.55 0.77
CA PRO A 720 13.11 16.49 0.39
C PRO A 720 12.83 17.39 -0.83
N ARG A 721 11.86 17.02 -1.67
CA ARG A 721 11.49 17.74 -2.90
C ARG A 721 10.04 18.23 -2.85
N ILE A 722 9.55 18.61 -1.68
CA ILE A 722 8.21 19.16 -1.55
C ILE A 722 8.13 20.55 -2.20
N PRO A 723 7.12 20.84 -3.05
CA PRO A 723 6.95 22.14 -3.67
C PRO A 723 6.84 23.27 -2.63
N ASP A 724 7.35 24.44 -2.98
CA ASP A 724 7.34 25.68 -2.20
C ASP A 724 8.11 25.67 -0.88
N ALA A 725 8.75 24.55 -0.49
CA ALA A 725 9.49 24.50 0.78
C ALA A 725 10.73 25.39 0.75
N TYR A 726 11.54 25.32 -0.29
CA TYR A 726 12.71 26.19 -0.44
C TYR A 726 12.31 27.62 -0.76
N HIS A 727 11.18 27.84 -1.43
CA HIS A 727 10.56 29.17 -1.59
C HIS A 727 10.27 29.79 -0.21
N ASN A 728 9.61 29.06 0.67
CA ASN A 728 9.29 29.51 2.03
C ASN A 728 10.54 29.74 2.89
N LEU A 729 11.57 28.89 2.76
CA LEU A 729 12.87 29.13 3.40
C LEU A 729 13.53 30.43 2.90
N ALA A 730 13.42 30.73 1.59
CA ALA A 730 13.91 31.95 1.03
C ALA A 730 13.20 33.20 1.61
N LEU A 731 11.88 33.15 1.75
CA LEU A 731 11.09 34.21 2.41
C LEU A 731 11.55 34.44 3.86
N ILE A 732 11.85 33.36 4.60
CA ILE A 732 12.39 33.46 5.97
C ILE A 732 13.77 34.14 5.95
N CYS A 733 14.67 33.76 5.01
CA CYS A 733 15.97 34.37 4.86
C CYS A 733 15.86 35.87 4.49
N GLU A 734 14.94 36.25 3.60
CA GLU A 734 14.67 37.66 3.29
C GLU A 734 14.22 38.43 4.54
N ALA A 735 13.27 37.87 5.30
CA ALA A 735 12.77 38.49 6.52
C ALA A 735 13.85 38.65 7.61
N LYS A 736 14.88 37.77 7.61
CA LYS A 736 16.07 37.87 8.45
C LYS A 736 17.16 38.81 7.89
N GLY A 737 17.01 39.32 6.65
CA GLY A 737 18.02 40.12 5.95
C GLY A 737 19.18 39.30 5.37
N GLU A 738 19.07 37.99 5.29
CA GLU A 738 20.07 37.05 4.78
C GLU A 738 19.92 36.86 3.26
N PHE A 739 20.02 37.93 2.49
CA PHE A 739 19.64 37.96 1.06
C PHE A 739 20.40 36.96 0.18
N THR A 740 21.70 36.73 0.45
CA THR A 740 22.48 35.74 -0.31
C THR A 740 21.91 34.33 -0.12
N LYS A 741 21.57 33.95 1.10
CA LYS A 741 20.94 32.66 1.38
C LYS A 741 19.56 32.56 0.76
N ALA A 742 18.77 33.67 0.76
CA ALA A 742 17.48 33.70 0.12
C ALA A 742 17.59 33.39 -1.39
N ILE A 743 18.57 33.98 -2.09
CA ILE A 743 18.85 33.68 -3.49
C ILE A 743 19.19 32.18 -3.68
N GLU A 744 20.01 31.61 -2.80
CA GLU A 744 20.37 30.18 -2.86
C GLU A 744 19.13 29.28 -2.71
N GLN A 745 18.23 29.60 -1.76
CA GLN A 745 17.00 28.82 -1.56
C GLN A 745 16.02 28.97 -2.74
N TYR A 746 15.82 30.19 -3.26
CA TYR A 746 14.99 30.38 -4.47
C TYR A 746 15.55 29.61 -5.68
N LYS A 747 16.87 29.65 -5.91
CA LYS A 747 17.50 28.88 -6.99
C LYS A 747 17.30 27.39 -6.83
N LYS A 748 17.36 26.89 -5.59
CA LYS A 748 17.12 25.48 -5.29
C LYS A 748 15.67 25.08 -5.56
N GLU A 749 14.69 25.95 -5.22
CA GLU A 749 13.30 25.71 -5.57
C GLU A 749 13.11 25.64 -7.09
N ILE A 750 13.71 26.59 -7.84
CA ILE A 750 13.65 26.63 -9.29
C ILE A 750 14.33 25.40 -9.93
N GLU A 751 15.43 24.92 -9.38
CA GLU A 751 16.10 23.71 -9.85
C GLU A 751 15.18 22.48 -9.73
N LEU A 752 14.47 22.36 -8.61
CA LEU A 752 13.55 21.26 -8.34
C LEU A 752 12.20 21.42 -9.04
N HIS A 753 11.71 22.65 -9.11
CA HIS A 753 10.41 23.05 -9.64
C HIS A 753 10.52 24.22 -10.63
N PRO A 754 11.02 23.99 -11.86
CA PRO A 754 11.28 25.06 -12.83
C PRO A 754 10.07 25.91 -13.21
N ALA A 755 8.85 25.37 -13.07
CA ALA A 755 7.61 26.08 -13.36
C ALA A 755 7.06 26.92 -12.18
N ALA A 756 7.77 27.00 -11.05
CA ALA A 756 7.38 27.77 -9.88
C ALA A 756 7.42 29.28 -10.16
N TYR A 757 6.42 29.81 -10.90
CA TYR A 757 6.36 31.22 -11.28
C TYR A 757 6.42 32.19 -10.08
N PRO A 758 5.84 31.89 -8.88
CA PRO A 758 5.97 32.78 -7.73
C PRO A 758 7.42 32.90 -7.25
N THR A 759 8.18 31.81 -7.35
CA THR A 759 9.60 31.78 -6.94
C THR A 759 10.45 32.60 -7.91
N HIS A 760 10.24 32.45 -9.21
CA HIS A 760 10.86 33.31 -10.21
C HIS A 760 10.55 34.78 -9.95
N PHE A 761 9.30 35.11 -9.71
CA PHE A 761 8.88 36.48 -9.45
C PHE A 761 9.52 37.06 -8.19
N ASN A 762 9.52 36.33 -7.06
CA ASN A 762 10.10 36.81 -5.80
C ASN A 762 11.62 36.94 -5.89
N LEU A 763 12.31 36.01 -6.57
CA LEU A 763 13.73 36.13 -6.83
C LEU A 763 14.06 37.36 -7.67
N ALA A 764 13.26 37.66 -8.68
CA ALA A 764 13.42 38.91 -9.49
C ALA A 764 13.24 40.16 -8.64
N LEU A 765 12.25 40.17 -7.73
CA LEU A 765 12.05 41.28 -6.79
C LEU A 765 13.23 41.44 -5.83
N LEU A 766 13.78 40.34 -5.34
CA LEU A 766 14.96 40.36 -4.49
C LEU A 766 16.17 40.93 -5.21
N TYR A 767 16.46 40.49 -6.47
CA TYR A 767 17.51 41.07 -7.30
C TYR A 767 17.32 42.59 -7.51
N ARG A 768 16.11 43.01 -7.79
CA ARG A 768 15.79 44.45 -7.93
C ARG A 768 16.12 45.21 -6.64
N ASN A 769 15.72 44.67 -5.48
CA ASN A 769 15.92 45.32 -4.18
C ASN A 769 17.43 45.39 -3.80
N MET A 770 18.21 44.47 -4.28
CA MET A 770 19.67 44.49 -4.14
C MET A 770 20.40 45.34 -5.17
N GLY A 771 19.66 45.98 -6.08
CA GLY A 771 20.23 46.82 -7.15
C GLY A 771 20.78 46.03 -8.36
N MET A 772 20.57 44.73 -8.41
CA MET A 772 20.97 43.81 -9.49
C MET A 772 19.89 43.80 -10.59
N LYS A 773 19.81 44.92 -11.32
CA LYS A 773 18.67 45.20 -12.20
C LYS A 773 18.62 44.33 -13.44
N ASP A 774 19.76 43.89 -13.98
CA ASP A 774 19.77 43.04 -15.17
C ASP A 774 19.35 41.61 -14.83
N GLU A 775 19.71 41.10 -13.64
CA GLU A 775 19.43 39.74 -13.19
C GLU A 775 17.95 39.45 -12.93
N GLN A 776 17.12 40.51 -12.72
CA GLN A 776 15.69 40.31 -12.51
C GLN A 776 14.94 39.91 -13.80
N ILE A 777 15.45 40.33 -14.99
CA ILE A 777 14.73 40.19 -16.28
C ILE A 777 14.47 38.71 -16.60
N PRO A 778 15.47 37.81 -16.67
CA PRO A 778 15.23 36.43 -17.06
C PRO A 778 14.22 35.70 -16.13
N HIS A 779 14.21 36.06 -14.86
CA HIS A 779 13.25 35.48 -13.93
C HIS A 779 11.84 36.03 -14.10
N LEU A 780 11.67 37.33 -14.44
CA LEU A 780 10.37 37.83 -14.78
C LEU A 780 9.84 37.25 -16.11
N GLU A 781 10.71 37.06 -17.09
CA GLU A 781 10.36 36.38 -18.34
C GLU A 781 9.91 34.93 -18.11
N GLU A 782 10.61 34.16 -17.29
CA GLU A 782 10.19 32.81 -16.94
C GLU A 782 8.87 32.82 -16.14
N ALA A 783 8.66 33.77 -15.23
CA ALA A 783 7.41 33.87 -14.48
C ALA A 783 6.20 34.04 -15.39
N ILE A 784 6.24 34.95 -16.36
CA ILE A 784 5.13 35.16 -17.33
C ILE A 784 5.00 34.05 -18.37
N LYS A 785 6.09 33.35 -18.68
CA LYS A 785 6.08 32.17 -19.56
C LYS A 785 5.29 31.03 -18.93
N TYR A 786 5.52 30.75 -17.64
CA TYR A 786 4.82 29.68 -16.92
C TYR A 786 3.41 30.07 -16.49
N LYS A 787 3.13 31.34 -16.27
CA LYS A 787 1.82 31.90 -15.91
C LYS A 787 1.44 33.04 -16.86
N LYS A 788 0.81 32.72 -17.98
CA LYS A 788 0.47 33.67 -19.06
C LYS A 788 -0.56 34.71 -18.63
N ASP A 789 -1.39 34.46 -17.65
CA ASP A 789 -2.37 35.36 -17.06
C ASP A 789 -1.84 36.10 -15.81
N PHE A 790 -0.54 36.17 -15.62
CA PHE A 790 0.09 36.86 -14.49
C PHE A 790 0.31 38.35 -14.74
N ALA A 791 -0.76 39.14 -14.70
CA ALA A 791 -0.75 40.61 -14.95
C ALA A 791 0.40 41.31 -14.22
N LYS A 792 0.57 41.05 -12.93
CA LYS A 792 1.65 41.62 -12.11
C LYS A 792 3.03 41.34 -12.69
N GLY A 793 3.28 40.13 -13.18
CA GLY A 793 4.56 39.77 -13.80
C GLY A 793 4.89 40.61 -15.02
N TYR A 794 3.92 40.83 -15.89
CA TYR A 794 4.05 41.69 -17.07
C TYR A 794 4.40 43.12 -16.68
N LEU A 795 3.69 43.67 -15.70
CA LEU A 795 3.92 45.08 -15.25
C LEU A 795 5.33 45.25 -14.63
N PHE A 796 5.79 44.27 -13.88
CA PHE A 796 7.14 44.31 -13.28
C PHE A 796 8.24 44.10 -14.31
N LEU A 797 8.03 43.27 -15.34
CA LEU A 797 8.97 43.16 -16.46
C LEU A 797 9.04 44.44 -17.28
N ALA A 798 7.90 45.10 -17.58
CA ALA A 798 7.86 46.42 -18.21
C ALA A 798 8.62 47.45 -17.37
N LYS A 799 8.44 47.45 -16.05
CA LYS A 799 9.18 48.31 -15.11
C LYS A 799 10.68 48.03 -15.12
N ALA A 800 11.09 46.79 -15.21
CA ALA A 800 12.50 46.39 -15.28
C ALA A 800 13.18 46.94 -16.53
N TYR A 801 12.54 46.83 -17.71
CA TYR A 801 13.00 47.43 -18.94
C TYR A 801 13.05 48.96 -18.88
N LEU A 802 12.01 49.60 -18.29
CA LEU A 802 12.01 51.02 -18.05
C LEU A 802 13.16 51.47 -17.16
N ASP A 803 13.42 50.78 -16.04
CA ASP A 803 14.46 51.15 -15.08
C ASP A 803 15.88 51.02 -15.67
N LEU A 804 16.09 50.15 -16.66
CA LEU A 804 17.32 49.98 -17.39
C LEU A 804 17.40 50.85 -18.66
N ASN A 805 16.33 51.56 -19.00
CA ASN A 805 16.19 52.29 -20.25
C ASN A 805 16.49 51.41 -21.50
N LYS A 806 16.01 50.16 -21.46
CA LYS A 806 16.20 49.14 -22.52
C LYS A 806 14.83 48.73 -23.06
N ASN A 807 14.75 48.34 -24.32
CA ASN A 807 13.56 47.72 -24.93
C ASN A 807 12.24 48.46 -24.64
N LEU A 808 12.21 49.81 -24.70
CA LEU A 808 11.06 50.64 -24.27
C LEU A 808 9.77 50.30 -25.04
N GLU A 809 9.85 50.02 -26.34
CA GLU A 809 8.66 49.61 -27.12
C GLU A 809 8.13 48.24 -26.66
N GLN A 810 9.00 47.29 -26.31
CA GLN A 810 8.59 46.01 -25.73
C GLN A 810 7.97 46.22 -24.34
N ALA A 811 8.50 47.19 -23.57
CA ALA A 811 7.96 47.49 -22.23
C ALA A 811 6.55 48.07 -22.32
N ILE A 812 6.23 48.86 -23.42
CA ILE A 812 4.85 49.31 -23.68
C ILE A 812 3.92 48.11 -23.85
N ASN A 813 4.27 47.16 -24.75
CA ASN A 813 3.43 46.02 -25.03
C ASN A 813 3.19 45.16 -23.76
N LEU A 814 4.23 44.96 -22.95
CA LEU A 814 4.12 44.22 -21.68
C LEU A 814 3.22 44.94 -20.68
N ALA A 815 3.33 46.27 -20.55
CA ALA A 815 2.48 47.04 -19.63
C ALA A 815 1.02 47.03 -20.09
N GLU A 816 0.75 47.17 -21.41
CA GLU A 816 -0.58 47.07 -22.00
C GLU A 816 -1.18 45.66 -21.82
N GLU A 817 -0.38 44.59 -21.99
CA GLU A 817 -0.82 43.22 -21.75
C GLU A 817 -1.21 43.01 -20.26
N GLY A 818 -0.37 43.44 -19.32
CA GLY A 818 -0.67 43.37 -17.89
C GLY A 818 -1.94 44.12 -17.51
N LEU A 819 -2.17 45.33 -18.11
CA LEU A 819 -3.39 46.07 -17.89
C LEU A 819 -4.63 45.47 -18.58
N THR A 820 -4.43 44.71 -19.67
CA THR A 820 -5.51 44.00 -20.34
C THR A 820 -5.97 42.79 -19.53
N LEU A 821 -5.04 42.08 -18.95
CA LEU A 821 -5.34 40.93 -18.07
C LEU A 821 -6.09 41.35 -16.80
N GLU A 822 -5.68 42.44 -16.16
CA GLU A 822 -6.30 42.96 -14.94
C GLU A 822 -6.46 44.48 -14.98
N PRO A 823 -7.53 45.00 -15.58
CA PRO A 823 -7.67 46.46 -15.80
C PRO A 823 -7.87 47.28 -14.52
N GLU A 824 -8.41 46.69 -13.48
CA GLU A 824 -8.78 47.37 -12.23
C GLU A 824 -8.15 46.73 -10.98
N SER A 825 -7.00 46.08 -11.11
CA SER A 825 -6.26 45.51 -9.98
C SER A 825 -5.54 46.58 -9.14
N GLU A 826 -5.10 46.26 -7.97
CA GLU A 826 -4.27 47.14 -7.13
C GLU A 826 -2.98 47.60 -7.83
N TYR A 827 -2.51 46.85 -8.84
CA TYR A 827 -1.31 47.16 -9.63
C TYR A 827 -1.60 47.95 -10.93
N SER A 828 -2.86 48.09 -11.33
CA SER A 828 -3.21 48.80 -12.58
C SER A 828 -2.78 50.26 -12.58
N PRO A 829 -2.85 51.02 -11.47
CA PRO A 829 -2.26 52.35 -11.39
C PRO A 829 -0.75 52.37 -11.72
N LEU A 830 0.01 51.36 -11.19
CA LEU A 830 1.43 51.22 -11.48
C LEU A 830 1.68 51.00 -12.98
N GLY A 831 0.86 50.15 -13.64
CA GLY A 831 0.94 49.90 -15.09
C GLY A 831 0.77 51.20 -15.92
N HIS A 832 -0.20 52.00 -15.59
CA HIS A 832 -0.42 53.29 -16.24
C HIS A 832 0.73 54.28 -15.97
N TYR A 833 1.31 54.30 -14.78
CA TYR A 833 2.48 55.12 -14.47
C TYR A 833 3.73 54.66 -15.21
N ILE A 834 3.93 53.34 -15.37
CA ILE A 834 5.00 52.79 -16.20
C ILE A 834 4.86 53.23 -17.65
N LEU A 835 3.66 53.14 -18.25
CA LEU A 835 3.40 53.62 -19.60
C LEU A 835 3.66 55.12 -19.72
N ALA A 836 3.20 55.94 -18.77
CA ALA A 836 3.45 57.38 -18.75
C ALA A 836 4.94 57.71 -18.75
N ASP A 837 5.73 57.01 -17.91
CA ASP A 837 7.18 57.21 -17.86
C ASP A 837 7.90 56.76 -19.15
N ILE A 838 7.46 55.65 -19.76
CA ILE A 838 8.01 55.16 -21.02
C ILE A 838 7.70 56.18 -22.14
N TYR A 839 6.45 56.63 -22.24
CA TYR A 839 6.05 57.64 -23.27
C TYR A 839 6.79 58.95 -23.11
N ASN A 840 7.02 59.41 -21.88
CA ASN A 840 7.85 60.58 -21.60
C ASN A 840 9.28 60.42 -22.13
N ARG A 841 9.92 59.28 -21.88
CA ARG A 841 11.29 58.98 -22.35
C ARG A 841 11.38 58.90 -23.88
N LEU A 842 10.29 58.47 -24.51
CA LEU A 842 10.16 58.39 -25.96
C LEU A 842 9.73 59.76 -26.59
N GLY A 843 9.52 60.82 -25.76
CA GLY A 843 9.07 62.13 -26.24
C GLY A 843 7.57 62.22 -26.60
N ARG A 844 6.80 61.17 -26.27
CA ARG A 844 5.35 61.05 -26.56
C ARG A 844 4.52 61.65 -25.42
N THR A 845 4.65 63.01 -25.23
CA THR A 845 4.15 63.70 -24.04
C THR A 845 2.62 63.66 -23.91
N ASN A 846 1.86 63.66 -25.01
CA ASN A 846 0.40 63.54 -24.94
C ASN A 846 -0.10 62.23 -24.44
N GLU A 847 0.54 61.16 -24.87
CA GLU A 847 0.24 59.80 -24.42
C GLU A 847 0.68 59.60 -22.96
N ALA A 848 1.83 60.14 -22.61
CA ALA A 848 2.29 60.13 -21.24
C ALA A 848 1.30 60.80 -20.27
N ASN A 849 0.83 62.02 -20.60
CA ASN A 849 -0.16 62.71 -19.79
C ASN A 849 -1.48 61.93 -19.67
N ARG A 850 -1.93 61.36 -20.75
CA ARG A 850 -3.15 60.54 -20.77
C ARG A 850 -3.03 59.30 -19.82
N GLU A 851 -1.96 58.59 -19.94
CA GLU A 851 -1.74 57.42 -19.09
C GLU A 851 -1.54 57.80 -17.61
N PHE A 852 -0.83 58.87 -17.32
CA PHE A 852 -0.70 59.41 -15.97
C PHE A 852 -2.07 59.74 -15.35
N GLN A 853 -2.96 60.37 -16.07
CA GLN A 853 -4.31 60.69 -15.58
C GLN A 853 -5.16 59.45 -15.33
N LYS A 854 -5.05 58.42 -16.17
CA LYS A 854 -5.70 57.12 -15.94
C LYS A 854 -5.20 56.48 -14.66
N GLY A 855 -3.87 56.41 -14.47
CA GLY A 855 -3.26 55.85 -13.26
C GLY A 855 -3.76 56.53 -12.00
N ARG A 856 -3.77 57.89 -11.98
CA ARG A 856 -4.24 58.68 -10.87
C ARG A 856 -5.74 58.46 -10.56
N SER A 857 -6.58 58.41 -11.59
CA SER A 857 -8.02 58.16 -11.45
C SER A 857 -8.29 56.76 -10.83
N LEU A 858 -7.56 55.72 -11.26
CA LEU A 858 -7.68 54.39 -10.72
C LEU A 858 -7.16 54.32 -9.27
N GLU A 859 -6.06 54.97 -8.96
CA GLU A 859 -5.53 55.05 -7.59
C GLU A 859 -6.52 55.66 -6.61
N GLU A 860 -7.19 56.79 -7.03
CA GLU A 860 -8.24 57.43 -6.25
C GLU A 860 -9.48 56.52 -6.08
N LYS A 861 -9.86 55.76 -7.12
CA LYS A 861 -10.97 54.80 -7.08
C LYS A 861 -10.66 53.66 -6.07
N ILE A 862 -9.47 53.09 -6.13
CA ILE A 862 -9.04 52.00 -5.24
C ILE A 862 -8.97 52.48 -3.78
N LYS A 863 -8.41 53.66 -3.51
CA LYS A 863 -8.39 54.24 -2.16
C LYS A 863 -9.79 54.46 -1.58
N LYS A 864 -10.76 54.83 -2.38
CA LYS A 864 -12.17 55.00 -1.95
C LYS A 864 -12.89 53.69 -1.69
N SER A 865 -12.52 52.60 -2.38
CA SER A 865 -13.11 51.25 -2.15
C SER A 865 -12.50 50.53 -0.99
N SER A 866 -11.34 50.95 -0.49
CA SER A 866 -10.61 50.38 0.65
C SER A 866 -10.92 51.04 1.99
N GLN A 867 -11.69 52.15 1.96
CA GLN A 867 -12.27 52.80 3.14
C GLN A 867 -13.73 52.40 3.36
#